data_59d89fa0383c3b5fdbfe57ac44acccea
#
_entry.id   59d89fa0383c3b5fdbfe57ac44acccea
#
_cell.length_a   1.000
_cell.length_b   1.000
_cell.length_c   1.000
_cell.angle_alpha   90.00
_cell.angle_beta   90.00
_cell.angle_gamma   90.00
#
_symmetry.space_group_name_H-M   'P 1'
#
loop_
_entity.id
_entity.type
_entity.pdbx_description
1 polymer ?
#
loop_
_entity_poly.entity_id
_entity_poly.type
_entity_poly.pdbx_seq_one_letter_code
_entity_poly.pdbx_strand_id
1 'polypeptide(L)'
;MKQLLSIISIALISFGGKSQNISYTSISDLQYVSPTDLANCNDTSSYYGDTVMTYGIVVVPGDVSEVASGSVQGGHRPFIFIVDTVGNGAPGPFRGIEIMGVYTNNQGQLLPLPNIEYLLPGDLIKFTGTLSDYNNGTQIEALNGNSLQVIGSRPTPSPAQISIGDLNDGLRVNILTTGEQWENSFVEFNNVTVTEVIPFSGNRVSFNCVDGNGNKINVSDRFLAQKTPSWQTVNPYSPQTTGSFLTPVPGTFYSSLKGMVRHDGNGCLLNSGSRGYELNPFDSSHYQIAYAPPYISNFERDPLVPTPNQSVDIICSITDFDGTVDSVFLYFSSDTTISSSQFPKISMTLTAGSTDEYEAIIPNYSNGTFVRYYIKAVDNESNVSFYPTTPVGQAEPNVDYYTVRQDGLLIQDLQYSLASNGNSPYAGMNVNVKGIVTASTKQHDLGFLYIQDQGGGPWSGIWCVGSGITQFFRNEEVQVSGTIEEYYGMTRLNVSSINKTGQLQQAVPTIVNPSDSISKYGFAWERHEGCLVRMEDPNAQDLLISQTNLGFGDYGISNTQNAGYWNRAIVSAGRQSATSFSSLFVQLVTELRYDSIDGQMEVNPIAVSDTMKMTALDGIMFYAFGNYRVLPRNNDDFIGINIPLDTTALPVSSIGLIESDRNSNSLFSVYPNPAQNNMTLKGPKNSSYMLIDVLGRNVLSGKLNNHVQEISVEYLSNGTYFLHINYESDKQIYQVIISR
;
A
#
# COMPACT_ATOMS: atom_id res chain seq x y z
N MET A 1 -13.23 69.98 -44.54
CA MET A 1 -12.29 69.01 -43.92
C MET A 1 -12.61 68.95 -42.46
N LYS A 2 -13.36 67.99 -42.05
CA LYS A 2 -13.85 67.83 -40.68
C LYS A 2 -12.95 66.84 -39.96
N GLN A 3 -12.32 67.20 -38.89
CA GLN A 3 -11.62 66.32 -37.95
C GLN A 3 -12.63 65.74 -37.02
N LEU A 4 -12.62 64.42 -36.92
CA LEU A 4 -13.36 63.68 -35.91
C LEU A 4 -12.46 63.52 -34.67
N LEU A 5 -12.85 64.15 -33.57
CA LEU A 5 -12.28 63.86 -32.24
C LEU A 5 -12.97 62.61 -31.66
N SER A 6 -12.22 61.57 -31.39
CA SER A 6 -12.68 60.40 -30.66
C SER A 6 -12.38 60.62 -29.16
N ILE A 7 -13.41 60.74 -28.34
CA ILE A 7 -13.32 60.81 -26.89
C ILE A 7 -13.25 59.40 -26.35
N ILE A 8 -12.12 59.00 -25.78
CA ILE A 8 -11.96 57.78 -25.01
C ILE A 8 -12.40 58.07 -23.58
N SER A 9 -13.56 57.55 -23.19
CA SER A 9 -14.00 57.54 -21.80
C SER A 9 -13.27 56.43 -21.04
N ILE A 10 -12.32 56.83 -20.18
CA ILE A 10 -11.72 55.92 -19.21
C ILE A 10 -12.72 55.76 -18.06
N ALA A 11 -13.37 54.61 -17.98
CA ALA A 11 -14.13 54.20 -16.80
C ALA A 11 -13.14 53.85 -15.68
N LEU A 12 -13.00 54.71 -14.69
CA LEU A 12 -12.36 54.39 -13.42
C LEU A 12 -13.30 53.36 -12.70
N ILE A 13 -12.95 52.11 -12.75
CA ILE A 13 -13.52 51.14 -11.84
C ILE A 13 -12.82 51.34 -10.50
N SER A 14 -13.47 52.04 -9.59
CA SER A 14 -13.08 52.08 -8.19
C SER A 14 -13.33 50.72 -7.60
N PHE A 15 -12.29 49.92 -7.38
CA PHE A 15 -12.35 48.80 -6.45
C PHE A 15 -12.53 49.39 -5.05
N GLY A 16 -13.75 49.49 -4.65
CA GLY A 16 -14.12 49.68 -3.25
C GLY A 16 -13.80 48.41 -2.51
N GLY A 17 -12.60 48.32 -1.94
CA GLY A 17 -12.27 47.32 -0.96
C GLY A 17 -13.27 47.45 0.19
N LYS A 18 -14.29 46.58 0.25
CA LYS A 18 -15.05 46.37 1.48
C LYS A 18 -14.03 45.81 2.46
N SER A 19 -13.62 46.61 3.44
CA SER A 19 -13.06 46.09 4.67
C SER A 19 -14.17 45.21 5.27
N GLN A 20 -14.08 43.88 5.04
CA GLN A 20 -14.89 42.94 5.78
C GLN A 20 -14.40 43.06 7.23
N ASN A 21 -15.30 43.55 8.12
CA ASN A 21 -15.08 43.38 9.55
C ASN A 21 -15.13 41.86 9.83
N ILE A 22 -13.97 41.22 9.90
CA ILE A 22 -13.85 39.82 10.26
C ILE A 22 -14.35 39.71 11.71
N SER A 23 -15.48 39.08 11.93
CA SER A 23 -16.03 38.85 13.25
C SER A 23 -15.34 37.69 13.95
N TYR A 24 -15.37 37.70 15.26
CA TYR A 24 -14.89 36.60 16.07
C TYR A 24 -15.75 35.35 15.83
N THR A 25 -15.10 34.22 15.69
CA THR A 25 -15.70 32.88 15.64
C THR A 25 -14.95 31.99 16.63
N SER A 26 -15.67 31.27 17.51
CA SER A 26 -15.02 30.35 18.46
C SER A 26 -14.38 29.17 17.74
N ILE A 27 -13.35 28.59 18.36
CA ILE A 27 -12.73 27.36 17.82
C ILE A 27 -13.78 26.24 17.74
N SER A 28 -14.64 26.16 18.75
CA SER A 28 -15.70 25.13 18.77
C SER A 28 -16.68 25.27 17.60
N ASP A 29 -17.01 26.50 17.17
CA ASP A 29 -17.84 26.72 15.99
C ASP A 29 -17.10 26.38 14.69
N LEU A 30 -15.79 26.72 14.62
CA LEU A 30 -14.95 26.44 13.45
C LEU A 30 -14.75 24.94 13.21
N GLN A 31 -14.66 24.16 14.28
CA GLN A 31 -14.44 22.71 14.25
C GLN A 31 -15.73 21.89 14.15
N TYR A 32 -16.88 22.49 14.50
CA TYR A 32 -18.12 21.75 14.59
C TYR A 32 -18.57 21.20 13.23
N VAL A 33 -18.78 19.89 13.19
CA VAL A 33 -19.44 19.17 12.10
C VAL A 33 -20.68 18.47 12.64
N SER A 34 -21.79 18.52 11.90
CA SER A 34 -23.04 17.95 12.37
C SER A 34 -22.97 16.41 12.44
N PRO A 35 -23.66 15.75 13.41
CA PRO A 35 -23.72 14.29 13.45
C PRO A 35 -24.26 13.66 12.17
N THR A 36 -25.12 14.37 11.45
CA THR A 36 -25.67 13.91 10.17
C THR A 36 -24.60 13.92 9.07
N ASP A 37 -23.75 14.95 9.02
CA ASP A 37 -22.66 15.04 8.07
C ASP A 37 -21.61 13.97 8.37
N LEU A 38 -21.22 13.81 9.63
CA LEU A 38 -20.29 12.77 10.05
C LEU A 38 -20.79 11.35 9.74
N ALA A 39 -22.09 11.08 9.93
CA ALA A 39 -22.70 9.81 9.56
C ALA A 39 -22.71 9.57 8.03
N ASN A 40 -22.67 10.65 7.25
CA ASN A 40 -22.55 10.61 5.79
C ASN A 40 -21.11 10.73 5.30
N CYS A 41 -20.13 10.57 6.19
CA CYS A 41 -18.70 10.67 5.88
C CYS A 41 -18.25 12.05 5.36
N ASN A 42 -18.85 13.08 5.84
CA ASN A 42 -18.46 14.47 5.58
C ASN A 42 -17.97 15.07 6.91
N ASP A 43 -16.67 15.31 7.03
CA ASP A 43 -16.01 15.93 8.18
C ASP A 43 -15.60 17.39 7.93
N THR A 44 -16.03 17.95 6.79
CA THR A 44 -15.68 19.32 6.41
C THR A 44 -16.48 20.36 7.22
N SER A 45 -15.77 21.28 7.87
CA SER A 45 -16.39 22.40 8.56
C SER A 45 -17.20 23.29 7.61
N SER A 46 -18.32 23.81 8.12
CA SER A 46 -19.15 24.79 7.38
C SER A 46 -18.45 26.12 7.09
N TYR A 47 -17.33 26.39 7.76
CA TYR A 47 -16.50 27.60 7.55
C TYR A 47 -15.34 27.36 6.56
N TYR A 48 -15.25 26.20 5.92
CA TYR A 48 -14.20 25.89 4.97
C TYR A 48 -14.08 26.96 3.88
N GLY A 49 -12.87 27.51 3.72
CA GLY A 49 -12.56 28.57 2.75
C GLY A 49 -12.86 29.99 3.26
N ASP A 50 -13.51 30.15 4.42
CA ASP A 50 -13.81 31.46 4.98
C ASP A 50 -12.59 32.07 5.67
N THR A 51 -12.51 33.39 5.63
CA THR A 51 -11.59 34.16 6.46
C THR A 51 -12.17 34.36 7.86
N VAL A 52 -11.48 33.82 8.85
CA VAL A 52 -11.93 33.77 10.24
C VAL A 52 -10.96 34.49 11.18
N MET A 53 -11.48 34.96 12.32
CA MET A 53 -10.67 35.48 13.42
C MET A 53 -11.11 34.79 14.72
N THR A 54 -10.14 34.21 15.41
CA THR A 54 -10.39 33.48 16.64
C THR A 54 -9.42 33.85 17.76
N TYR A 55 -9.75 33.47 18.97
CA TYR A 55 -8.85 33.51 20.12
C TYR A 55 -8.63 32.08 20.61
N GLY A 56 -7.39 31.77 21.00
CA GLY A 56 -7.06 30.47 21.53
C GLY A 56 -5.88 30.51 22.51
N ILE A 57 -5.80 29.47 23.31
CA ILE A 57 -4.70 29.26 24.26
C ILE A 57 -3.75 28.24 23.63
N VAL A 58 -2.48 28.58 23.55
CA VAL A 58 -1.44 27.69 22.97
C VAL A 58 -1.29 26.44 23.83
N VAL A 59 -1.33 25.27 23.18
CA VAL A 59 -1.06 23.96 23.74
C VAL A 59 0.32 23.49 23.30
N VAL A 60 0.54 23.48 21.98
CA VAL A 60 1.82 23.07 21.37
C VAL A 60 2.53 24.31 20.86
N PRO A 61 3.70 24.63 21.38
CA PRO A 61 4.49 25.76 20.93
C PRO A 61 5.13 25.51 19.56
N GLY A 62 5.52 26.59 18.89
CA GLY A 62 6.04 26.53 17.52
C GLY A 62 7.43 25.89 17.42
N ASP A 63 8.23 25.98 18.46
CA ASP A 63 9.61 25.47 18.49
C ASP A 63 9.72 23.93 18.50
N VAL A 64 8.68 23.22 18.96
CA VAL A 64 8.66 21.75 18.98
C VAL A 64 7.97 21.13 17.77
N SER A 65 7.44 21.96 16.87
CA SER A 65 6.55 21.55 15.76
C SER A 65 7.16 21.76 14.36
N GLU A 66 8.47 21.79 14.24
CA GLU A 66 9.13 22.00 12.96
C GLU A 66 8.94 20.83 11.99
N VAL A 67 8.51 21.16 10.77
CA VAL A 67 8.49 20.25 9.63
C VAL A 67 9.41 20.80 8.54
N ALA A 68 10.38 20.03 8.09
CA ALA A 68 11.24 20.40 6.98
C ALA A 68 10.43 20.67 5.72
N SER A 69 10.65 21.81 5.06
CA SER A 69 9.92 22.18 3.85
C SER A 69 10.79 23.02 2.91
N GLY A 70 11.16 22.45 1.78
CA GLY A 70 11.95 23.16 0.76
C GLY A 70 11.20 24.31 0.06
N SER A 71 9.87 24.41 0.22
CA SER A 71 9.05 25.49 -0.35
C SER A 71 8.97 26.72 0.55
N VAL A 72 9.34 26.60 1.82
CA VAL A 72 9.34 27.71 2.79
C VAL A 72 10.71 28.33 2.87
N GLN A 73 10.79 29.66 2.83
CA GLN A 73 12.05 30.36 3.04
C GLN A 73 12.54 30.09 4.46
N GLY A 74 13.73 29.55 4.58
CA GLY A 74 14.27 29.10 5.84
C GLY A 74 14.28 27.58 5.99
N GLY A 75 13.60 26.86 5.09
CA GLY A 75 13.66 25.39 5.02
C GLY A 75 12.76 24.64 6.00
N HIS A 76 11.94 25.34 6.80
CA HIS A 76 11.03 24.72 7.75
C HIS A 76 9.65 25.38 7.78
N ARG A 77 8.64 24.61 8.18
CA ARG A 77 7.24 25.03 8.26
C ARG A 77 6.74 24.78 9.68
N PRO A 78 6.79 25.79 10.56
CA PRO A 78 6.26 25.67 11.92
C PRO A 78 4.73 25.62 11.90
N PHE A 79 4.16 25.02 12.90
CA PHE A 79 2.72 25.00 13.17
C PHE A 79 2.50 24.93 14.70
N ILE A 80 1.34 25.35 15.15
CA ILE A 80 0.97 25.33 16.57
C ILE A 80 -0.42 24.75 16.72
N PHE A 81 -0.73 24.26 17.92
CA PHE A 81 -2.09 23.90 18.30
C PHE A 81 -2.59 24.83 19.38
N ILE A 82 -3.82 25.29 19.21
CA ILE A 82 -4.49 26.13 20.20
C ILE A 82 -5.84 25.50 20.58
N VAL A 83 -6.27 25.79 21.80
CA VAL A 83 -7.60 25.39 22.28
C VAL A 83 -8.48 26.59 22.55
N ASP A 84 -9.79 26.36 22.53
CA ASP A 84 -10.80 27.37 22.82
C ASP A 84 -10.60 28.00 24.21
N THR A 85 -10.93 29.25 24.34
CA THR A 85 -10.80 30.01 25.60
C THR A 85 -11.88 29.71 26.65
N VAL A 86 -12.90 28.94 26.26
CA VAL A 86 -13.99 28.52 27.16
C VAL A 86 -13.42 27.69 28.31
N GLY A 87 -13.79 28.06 29.54
CA GLY A 87 -13.30 27.41 30.74
C GLY A 87 -11.79 27.56 30.96
N ASN A 88 -11.16 28.62 30.43
CA ASN A 88 -9.70 28.82 30.44
C ASN A 88 -8.90 27.68 29.77
N GLY A 89 -9.41 27.16 28.65
CA GLY A 89 -8.76 26.06 27.94
C GLY A 89 -9.11 24.68 28.50
N ALA A 90 -10.21 24.56 29.21
CA ALA A 90 -10.70 23.26 29.68
C ALA A 90 -10.97 22.32 28.48
N PRO A 91 -10.57 21.04 28.59
CA PRO A 91 -10.79 20.07 27.52
C PRO A 91 -12.29 19.88 27.22
N GLY A 92 -12.61 19.57 25.98
CA GLY A 92 -13.96 19.30 25.53
C GLY A 92 -14.07 19.09 24.02
N PRO A 93 -15.24 18.66 23.54
CA PRO A 93 -15.45 18.38 22.14
C PRO A 93 -15.31 19.62 21.26
N PHE A 94 -14.69 19.47 20.07
CA PHE A 94 -14.48 20.52 19.07
C PHE A 94 -13.69 21.74 19.56
N ARG A 95 -12.80 21.58 20.53
CA ARG A 95 -12.09 22.71 21.17
C ARG A 95 -10.66 22.92 20.75
N GLY A 96 -10.08 22.06 19.92
CA GLY A 96 -8.71 22.20 19.43
C GLY A 96 -8.68 22.62 17.97
N ILE A 97 -7.65 23.35 17.53
CA ILE A 97 -7.42 23.63 16.10
C ILE A 97 -5.92 23.80 15.81
N GLU A 98 -5.48 23.28 14.65
CA GLU A 98 -4.14 23.50 14.14
C GLU A 98 -4.03 24.86 13.44
N ILE A 99 -2.94 25.59 13.70
CA ILE A 99 -2.61 26.81 12.99
C ILE A 99 -1.35 26.54 12.18
N MET A 100 -1.44 26.70 10.86
CA MET A 100 -0.30 26.66 9.97
C MET A 100 0.53 27.94 10.12
N GLY A 101 1.75 27.79 10.62
CA GLY A 101 2.64 28.89 10.97
C GLY A 101 3.40 29.51 9.82
N VAL A 102 2.83 29.53 8.61
CA VAL A 102 3.43 30.14 7.42
C VAL A 102 2.41 31.01 6.70
N TYR A 103 2.89 32.02 5.96
CA TYR A 103 2.09 32.88 5.12
C TYR A 103 2.79 33.20 3.81
N THR A 104 2.04 33.55 2.78
CA THR A 104 2.59 34.00 1.49
C THR A 104 2.71 35.52 1.50
N ASN A 105 3.93 36.04 1.27
CA ASN A 105 4.17 37.49 1.17
C ASN A 105 3.73 38.05 -0.20
N ASN A 106 3.81 39.37 -0.36
CA ASN A 106 3.43 40.06 -1.61
C ASN A 106 4.30 39.71 -2.83
N GLN A 107 5.40 38.99 -2.63
CA GLN A 107 6.30 38.51 -3.70
C GLN A 107 6.03 37.03 -4.03
N GLY A 108 5.00 36.42 -3.44
CA GLY A 108 4.66 35.02 -3.65
C GLY A 108 5.57 34.02 -2.91
N GLN A 109 6.37 34.50 -1.95
CA GLN A 109 7.25 33.64 -1.16
C GLN A 109 6.53 33.17 0.11
N LEU A 110 6.71 31.91 0.46
CA LEU A 110 6.19 31.31 1.67
C LEU A 110 7.20 31.54 2.81
N LEU A 111 6.75 32.23 3.86
CA LEU A 111 7.56 32.63 5.02
C LEU A 111 6.96 32.10 6.31
N PRO A 112 7.79 31.73 7.32
CA PRO A 112 7.29 31.49 8.67
C PRO A 112 6.64 32.73 9.29
N LEU A 113 5.61 32.52 10.10
CA LEU A 113 5.03 33.61 10.91
C LEU A 113 6.05 34.17 11.88
N PRO A 114 6.19 35.51 11.99
CA PRO A 114 7.12 36.11 12.95
C PRO A 114 6.78 35.70 14.40
N ASN A 115 7.78 35.33 15.16
CA ASN A 115 7.74 34.99 16.58
C ASN A 115 6.91 33.75 16.96
N ILE A 116 6.53 32.95 16.00
CA ILE A 116 5.76 31.70 16.30
C ILE A 116 6.60 30.71 17.12
N GLU A 117 7.89 30.71 16.95
CA GLU A 117 8.86 29.89 17.70
C GLU A 117 9.04 30.31 19.17
N TYR A 118 8.57 31.48 19.56
CA TYR A 118 8.67 31.96 20.95
C TYR A 118 7.40 31.78 21.76
N LEU A 119 6.35 31.23 21.17
CA LEU A 119 5.11 30.94 21.88
C LEU A 119 5.34 29.86 22.93
N LEU A 120 4.67 30.03 24.09
CA LEU A 120 4.71 29.06 25.18
C LEU A 120 3.30 28.48 25.44
N PRO A 121 3.21 27.25 25.95
CA PRO A 121 1.94 26.70 26.42
C PRO A 121 1.28 27.63 27.44
N GLY A 122 0.01 27.99 27.21
CA GLY A 122 -0.71 28.96 28.02
C GLY A 122 -0.73 30.37 27.43
N ASP A 123 0.02 30.70 26.39
CA ASP A 123 -0.11 31.98 25.72
C ASP A 123 -1.51 32.13 25.12
N LEU A 124 -2.15 33.27 25.42
CA LEU A 124 -3.42 33.63 24.81
C LEU A 124 -3.15 34.44 23.54
N ILE A 125 -3.57 33.90 22.41
CA ILE A 125 -3.39 34.54 21.11
C ILE A 125 -4.69 34.94 20.45
N LYS A 126 -4.61 35.95 19.62
CA LYS A 126 -5.57 36.27 18.59
C LYS A 126 -4.97 35.83 17.25
N PHE A 127 -5.75 35.11 16.45
CA PHE A 127 -5.35 34.65 15.14
C PHE A 127 -6.37 35.00 14.06
N THR A 128 -5.88 35.41 12.88
CA THR A 128 -6.72 35.69 11.71
C THR A 128 -6.16 34.94 10.51
N GLY A 129 -6.98 34.13 9.87
CA GLY A 129 -6.55 33.27 8.78
C GLY A 129 -7.70 32.74 7.94
N THR A 130 -7.39 31.90 6.98
CA THR A 130 -8.38 31.18 6.18
C THR A 130 -8.51 29.76 6.71
N LEU A 131 -9.74 29.32 6.97
CA LEU A 131 -9.99 27.94 7.37
C LEU A 131 -9.77 27.04 6.16
N SER A 132 -8.90 26.05 6.29
CA SER A 132 -8.57 25.07 5.26
C SER A 132 -8.59 23.67 5.83
N ASP A 133 -8.51 22.69 4.95
CA ASP A 133 -8.39 21.28 5.26
C ASP A 133 -7.11 20.73 4.64
N TYR A 134 -6.38 19.95 5.40
CA TYR A 134 -5.20 19.23 4.91
C TYR A 134 -5.24 17.77 5.36
N ASN A 135 -5.43 16.85 4.41
CA ASN A 135 -5.60 15.42 4.68
C ASN A 135 -6.73 15.12 5.67
N ASN A 136 -7.86 15.77 5.51
CA ASN A 136 -9.00 15.73 6.43
C ASN A 136 -8.73 16.33 7.82
N GLY A 137 -7.66 17.06 8.00
CA GLY A 137 -7.36 17.80 9.23
C GLY A 137 -7.70 19.28 9.08
N THR A 138 -8.65 19.77 9.88
CA THR A 138 -9.06 21.18 9.89
C THR A 138 -7.97 22.07 10.45
N GLN A 139 -7.54 23.08 9.70
CA GLN A 139 -6.48 24.01 10.09
C GLN A 139 -6.82 25.45 9.69
N ILE A 140 -6.13 26.42 10.30
CA ILE A 140 -6.20 27.82 9.88
C ILE A 140 -4.87 28.22 9.26
N GLU A 141 -4.90 28.73 8.03
CA GLU A 141 -3.73 29.27 7.33
C GLU A 141 -3.63 30.78 7.51
N ALA A 142 -2.44 31.29 7.80
CA ALA A 142 -2.22 32.71 8.04
C ALA A 142 -2.41 33.56 6.77
N LEU A 143 -3.10 34.70 6.88
CA LEU A 143 -3.28 35.66 5.78
C LEU A 143 -1.99 36.42 5.47
N ASN A 144 -1.23 36.78 6.50
CA ASN A 144 0.00 37.59 6.39
C ASN A 144 0.81 37.52 7.69
N GLY A 145 1.96 38.17 7.73
CA GLY A 145 2.85 38.18 8.89
C GLY A 145 2.29 38.81 10.19
N ASN A 146 1.12 39.46 10.15
CA ASN A 146 0.42 40.03 11.32
C ASN A 146 -0.78 39.19 11.76
N SER A 147 -0.98 38.02 11.18
CA SER A 147 -2.09 37.11 11.52
C SER A 147 -2.08 36.65 12.96
N LEU A 148 -0.90 36.55 13.59
CA LEU A 148 -0.68 36.12 14.95
C LEU A 148 -0.43 37.32 15.89
N GLN A 149 -1.14 37.40 17.00
CA GLN A 149 -0.92 38.39 18.05
C GLN A 149 -1.03 37.72 19.43
N VAL A 150 0.00 37.82 20.27
CA VAL A 150 -0.09 37.44 21.68
C VAL A 150 -0.76 38.57 22.44
N ILE A 151 -1.84 38.25 23.16
CA ILE A 151 -2.70 39.22 23.86
C ILE A 151 -2.76 38.99 25.36
N GLY A 152 -2.13 37.96 25.88
CA GLY A 152 -2.07 37.66 27.29
C GLY A 152 -1.62 36.22 27.56
N SER A 153 -1.93 35.71 28.74
CA SER A 153 -1.67 34.33 29.13
C SER A 153 -2.83 33.72 29.93
N ARG A 154 -2.90 32.41 29.97
CA ARG A 154 -3.85 31.59 30.71
C ARG A 154 -3.11 30.40 31.32
N PRO A 155 -3.72 29.62 32.23
CA PRO A 155 -3.17 28.34 32.62
C PRO A 155 -2.90 27.43 31.40
N THR A 156 -1.84 26.64 31.47
CA THR A 156 -1.56 25.63 30.46
C THR A 156 -2.73 24.65 30.36
N PRO A 157 -3.28 24.41 29.16
CA PRO A 157 -4.39 23.48 28.96
C PRO A 157 -4.02 22.05 29.40
N SER A 158 -4.97 21.36 30.02
CA SER A 158 -4.84 19.95 30.39
C SER A 158 -5.44 19.04 29.33
N PRO A 159 -4.98 17.77 29.20
CA PRO A 159 -5.55 16.83 28.27
C PRO A 159 -6.97 16.37 28.66
N ALA A 160 -7.79 16.02 27.66
CA ALA A 160 -9.01 15.27 27.86
C ALA A 160 -8.68 13.79 28.02
N GLN A 161 -9.26 13.13 29.02
CA GLN A 161 -9.19 11.67 29.12
C GLN A 161 -10.25 11.05 28.22
N ILE A 162 -9.83 10.30 27.23
CA ILE A 162 -10.70 9.58 26.26
C ILE A 162 -10.17 8.15 26.05
N SER A 163 -10.97 7.30 25.40
CA SER A 163 -10.53 5.97 24.97
C SER A 163 -10.06 5.99 23.52
N ILE A 164 -9.20 5.03 23.13
CA ILE A 164 -8.84 4.85 21.72
C ILE A 164 -10.09 4.52 20.90
N GLY A 165 -11.05 3.78 21.47
CA GLY A 165 -12.31 3.43 20.83
C GLY A 165 -13.23 4.61 20.53
N ASP A 166 -12.99 5.80 21.11
CA ASP A 166 -13.68 7.03 20.70
C ASP A 166 -13.19 7.54 19.33
N LEU A 167 -11.97 7.16 18.93
CA LEU A 167 -11.30 7.61 17.71
C LEU A 167 -11.26 6.54 16.61
N ASN A 168 -10.82 5.33 16.95
CA ASN A 168 -10.52 4.26 16.00
C ASN A 168 -11.02 2.91 16.54
N ASP A 169 -11.27 1.98 15.62
CA ASP A 169 -11.53 0.56 15.94
C ASP A 169 -10.23 -0.27 16.10
N GLY A 170 -10.38 -1.59 16.26
CA GLY A 170 -9.25 -2.53 16.39
C GLY A 170 -8.40 -2.70 15.13
N LEU A 171 -8.90 -2.30 13.97
CA LEU A 171 -8.18 -2.26 12.70
C LEU A 171 -7.55 -0.90 12.42
N ARG A 172 -7.65 0.03 13.37
CA ARG A 172 -7.24 1.43 13.24
C ARG A 172 -8.03 2.20 12.19
N VAL A 173 -9.28 1.84 12.02
CA VAL A 173 -10.18 2.60 11.16
C VAL A 173 -10.87 3.67 12.00
N ASN A 174 -10.91 4.91 11.47
CA ASN A 174 -11.52 6.03 12.17
C ASN A 174 -13.02 5.88 12.39
N ILE A 175 -13.49 6.37 13.53
CA ILE A 175 -14.91 6.45 13.89
C ILE A 175 -15.29 7.93 13.90
N LEU A 176 -15.68 8.49 12.74
CA LEU A 176 -15.94 9.92 12.60
C LEU A 176 -16.98 10.45 13.59
N THR A 177 -18.03 9.71 13.82
CA THR A 177 -19.15 10.15 14.67
C THR A 177 -18.78 10.44 16.13
N THR A 178 -17.71 9.83 16.62
CA THR A 178 -17.19 10.02 17.98
C THR A 178 -15.79 10.60 18.01
N GLY A 179 -15.01 10.43 16.95
CA GLY A 179 -13.62 10.85 16.87
C GLY A 179 -13.43 12.30 16.44
N GLU A 180 -14.26 12.79 15.49
CA GLU A 180 -14.10 14.12 14.91
C GLU A 180 -14.10 15.24 15.97
N GLN A 181 -14.93 15.12 16.99
CA GLN A 181 -14.95 16.07 18.09
C GLN A 181 -13.63 16.21 18.86
N TRP A 182 -12.70 15.26 18.71
CA TRP A 182 -11.40 15.25 19.35
C TRP A 182 -10.27 15.60 18.40
N GLU A 183 -10.56 15.85 17.13
CA GLU A 183 -9.56 16.30 16.19
C GLU A 183 -8.89 17.57 16.71
N ASN A 184 -7.54 17.64 16.55
CA ASN A 184 -6.71 18.75 17.04
C ASN A 184 -6.83 19.03 18.55
N SER A 185 -7.35 18.08 19.33
CA SER A 185 -7.43 18.18 20.79
C SER A 185 -6.25 17.55 21.48
N PHE A 186 -5.88 18.08 22.64
CA PHE A 186 -4.93 17.49 23.55
C PHE A 186 -5.64 16.43 24.39
N VAL A 187 -5.19 15.18 24.27
CA VAL A 187 -5.83 14.03 24.93
C VAL A 187 -4.83 13.17 25.71
N GLU A 188 -5.37 12.32 26.59
CA GLU A 188 -4.66 11.32 27.36
C GLU A 188 -5.36 9.97 27.25
N PHE A 189 -4.59 8.96 26.86
CA PHE A 189 -4.99 7.55 26.94
C PHE A 189 -4.34 6.90 28.16
N ASN A 190 -5.10 6.11 28.89
CA ASN A 190 -4.60 5.35 30.00
C ASN A 190 -4.51 3.85 29.65
N ASN A 191 -3.48 3.19 30.21
CA ASN A 191 -3.30 1.74 30.12
C ASN A 191 -3.27 1.22 28.67
N VAL A 192 -2.32 1.68 27.90
CA VAL A 192 -2.14 1.29 26.48
C VAL A 192 -0.83 0.53 26.28
N THR A 193 -0.87 -0.49 25.43
CA THR A 193 0.27 -1.36 25.13
C THR A 193 0.77 -1.14 23.72
N VAL A 194 2.08 -1.03 23.54
CA VAL A 194 2.73 -1.00 22.21
C VAL A 194 2.65 -2.36 21.57
N THR A 195 2.12 -2.42 20.34
CA THR A 195 1.99 -3.67 19.58
C THR A 195 2.97 -3.78 18.43
N GLU A 196 3.37 -2.64 17.87
CA GLU A 196 4.20 -2.60 16.67
C GLU A 196 5.02 -1.32 16.64
N VAL A 197 6.26 -1.42 16.17
CA VAL A 197 7.15 -0.27 15.94
C VAL A 197 7.42 -0.16 14.45
N ILE A 198 7.20 1.02 13.88
CA ILE A 198 7.24 1.28 12.45
C ILE A 198 8.37 2.26 12.14
N PRO A 199 9.53 1.79 11.63
CA PRO A 199 10.62 2.67 11.22
C PRO A 199 10.33 3.33 9.87
N PHE A 200 10.76 4.59 9.73
CA PHE A 200 10.68 5.34 8.48
C PHE A 200 12.06 5.79 8.00
N SER A 201 12.09 6.29 6.76
CA SER A 201 13.28 6.93 6.22
C SER A 201 13.74 8.12 7.09
N GLY A 202 15.05 8.35 7.16
CA GLY A 202 15.63 9.43 7.99
C GLY A 202 15.71 9.09 9.49
N ASN A 203 15.72 7.79 9.82
CA ASN A 203 15.78 7.31 11.21
C ASN A 203 14.62 7.79 12.10
N ARG A 204 13.46 7.94 11.48
CA ARG A 204 12.20 8.29 12.14
C ARG A 204 11.47 7.03 12.57
N VAL A 205 10.65 7.15 13.60
CA VAL A 205 9.88 6.03 14.14
C VAL A 205 8.48 6.46 14.55
N SER A 206 7.48 5.66 14.20
CA SER A 206 6.17 5.65 14.86
C SER A 206 5.89 4.28 15.43
N PHE A 207 4.84 4.15 16.23
CA PHE A 207 4.45 2.87 16.78
C PHE A 207 2.93 2.80 16.98
N ASN A 208 2.39 1.61 16.97
CA ASN A 208 0.98 1.37 17.23
C ASN A 208 0.78 0.95 18.70
N CYS A 209 -0.26 1.52 19.33
CA CYS A 209 -0.74 1.12 20.65
C CYS A 209 -2.16 0.57 20.56
N VAL A 210 -2.49 -0.32 21.50
CA VAL A 210 -3.86 -0.80 21.73
C VAL A 210 -4.29 -0.54 23.17
N ASP A 211 -5.59 -0.28 23.34
CA ASP A 211 -6.23 -0.26 24.66
C ASP A 211 -6.69 -1.66 25.09
N GLY A 212 -7.24 -1.77 26.28
CA GLY A 212 -7.74 -3.04 26.84
C GLY A 212 -8.92 -3.66 26.06
N ASN A 213 -9.54 -2.92 25.15
CA ASN A 213 -10.61 -3.38 24.27
C ASN A 213 -10.12 -3.80 22.87
N GLY A 214 -8.80 -3.67 22.62
CA GLY A 214 -8.17 -3.97 21.35
C GLY A 214 -8.27 -2.87 20.29
N ASN A 215 -8.80 -1.69 20.62
CA ASN A 215 -8.82 -0.55 19.72
C ASN A 215 -7.40 -0.03 19.50
N LYS A 216 -7.08 0.39 18.28
CA LYS A 216 -5.71 0.69 17.87
C LYS A 216 -5.51 2.15 17.47
N ILE A 217 -4.39 2.73 17.91
CA ILE A 217 -3.95 4.06 17.49
C ILE A 217 -2.48 4.06 17.08
N ASN A 218 -2.13 4.86 16.09
CA ASN A 218 -0.74 5.14 15.77
C ASN A 218 -0.23 6.33 16.58
N VAL A 219 0.96 6.20 17.14
CA VAL A 219 1.69 7.28 17.83
C VAL A 219 2.74 7.78 16.86
N SER A 220 2.49 8.96 16.31
CA SER A 220 3.24 9.53 15.19
C SER A 220 4.35 10.47 15.66
N ASP A 221 5.43 10.55 14.88
CA ASP A 221 6.64 11.32 15.19
C ASP A 221 6.60 12.78 14.69
N ARG A 222 5.45 13.42 14.69
CA ARG A 222 5.28 14.77 14.16
C ARG A 222 6.12 15.81 14.90
N PHE A 223 6.30 15.65 16.21
CA PHE A 223 7.02 16.58 17.06
C PHE A 223 8.45 16.12 17.41
N LEU A 224 9.27 17.07 17.85
CA LEU A 224 10.66 16.81 18.24
C LEU A 224 10.79 15.83 19.41
N ALA A 225 9.78 15.78 20.29
CA ALA A 225 9.75 14.86 21.43
C ALA A 225 9.86 13.37 21.05
N GLN A 226 9.50 13.00 19.82
CA GLN A 226 9.59 11.61 19.32
C GLN A 226 10.73 11.41 18.31
N LYS A 227 11.72 12.30 18.27
CA LYS A 227 12.89 12.10 17.40
C LYS A 227 13.95 11.27 18.12
N THR A 228 14.40 10.21 17.46
CA THR A 228 15.41 9.28 18.02
C THR A 228 16.81 9.91 18.02
N PRO A 229 17.78 9.40 18.81
CA PRO A 229 19.16 9.89 18.80
C PRO A 229 19.85 9.80 17.43
N SER A 230 19.42 8.90 16.58
CA SER A 230 19.93 8.74 15.21
C SER A 230 19.23 9.62 14.17
N TRP A 231 18.16 10.34 14.54
CA TRP A 231 17.52 11.30 13.67
C TRP A 231 18.43 12.51 13.46
N GLN A 232 18.57 12.94 12.21
CA GLN A 232 19.32 14.13 11.85
C GLN A 232 18.42 15.08 11.08
N THR A 233 18.34 16.32 11.53
CA THR A 233 17.68 17.36 10.75
C THR A 233 18.62 17.86 9.67
N VAL A 234 18.08 18.03 8.47
CA VAL A 234 18.72 18.78 7.39
C VAL A 234 18.32 20.25 7.41
N ASN A 235 17.49 20.65 8.37
CA ASN A 235 17.01 22.00 8.50
C ASN A 235 18.10 22.90 9.11
N PRO A 236 18.65 23.88 8.38
CA PRO A 236 19.71 24.76 8.88
C PRO A 236 19.23 25.72 9.97
N TYR A 237 17.92 25.82 10.20
CA TYR A 237 17.31 26.75 11.16
C TYR A 237 16.94 26.07 12.48
N SER A 238 16.90 24.75 12.55
CA SER A 238 16.75 24.04 13.81
C SER A 238 18.13 23.77 14.41
N PRO A 239 18.44 24.33 15.59
CA PRO A 239 19.66 24.01 16.31
C PRO A 239 19.61 22.59 16.92
N GLN A 240 18.48 21.93 16.91
CA GLN A 240 18.30 20.56 17.35
C GLN A 240 18.89 19.61 16.33
N THR A 241 20.04 19.07 16.60
CA THR A 241 20.76 18.17 15.71
C THR A 241 20.47 16.70 15.95
N THR A 242 19.96 16.35 17.13
CA THR A 242 19.63 14.97 17.52
C THR A 242 18.41 14.95 18.42
N GLY A 243 17.59 13.91 18.30
CA GLY A 243 16.53 13.61 19.24
C GLY A 243 17.04 12.87 20.47
N SER A 244 16.17 12.65 21.44
CA SER A 244 16.47 11.88 22.66
C SER A 244 15.43 10.78 22.91
N PHE A 245 14.48 10.60 22.00
CA PHE A 245 13.41 9.63 22.17
C PHE A 245 13.96 8.20 22.10
N LEU A 246 13.71 7.44 23.13
CA LEU A 246 14.00 6.01 23.15
C LEU A 246 12.80 5.28 22.55
N THR A 247 13.04 4.60 21.43
CA THR A 247 12.02 3.82 20.75
C THR A 247 11.47 2.75 21.69
N PRO A 248 10.15 2.71 21.94
CA PRO A 248 9.58 1.64 22.73
C PRO A 248 9.71 0.30 22.03
N VAL A 249 9.56 -0.77 22.76
CA VAL A 249 9.51 -2.12 22.23
C VAL A 249 8.08 -2.65 22.27
N PRO A 250 7.69 -3.56 21.37
CA PRO A 250 6.40 -4.25 21.49
C PRO A 250 6.26 -4.88 22.90
N GLY A 251 5.09 -4.68 23.52
CA GLY A 251 4.85 -5.04 24.90
C GLY A 251 5.04 -3.91 25.92
N THR A 252 5.74 -2.80 25.56
CA THR A 252 5.83 -1.63 26.45
C THR A 252 4.43 -1.15 26.83
N PHE A 253 4.22 -0.96 28.13
CA PHE A 253 2.95 -0.52 28.69
C PHE A 253 3.05 0.90 29.22
N TYR A 254 2.20 1.78 28.67
CA TYR A 254 2.07 3.14 29.18
C TYR A 254 0.86 3.24 30.09
N SER A 255 1.07 3.62 31.35
CA SER A 255 -0.03 3.96 32.26
C SER A 255 -0.73 5.23 31.82
N SER A 256 -0.01 6.16 31.18
CA SER A 256 -0.52 7.39 30.58
C SER A 256 0.28 7.72 29.34
N LEU A 257 -0.43 7.97 28.24
CA LEU A 257 0.14 8.42 26.96
C LEU A 257 -0.65 9.63 26.48
N LYS A 258 0.02 10.78 26.32
CA LYS A 258 -0.60 12.06 25.98
C LYS A 258 -0.15 12.56 24.62
N GLY A 259 -0.98 13.35 23.94
CA GLY A 259 -0.61 13.98 22.69
C GLY A 259 -1.76 14.70 22.02
N MET A 260 -1.45 15.31 20.89
CA MET A 260 -2.44 15.91 20.01
C MET A 260 -3.06 14.85 19.10
N VAL A 261 -4.37 14.84 19.01
CA VAL A 261 -5.08 14.01 18.02
C VAL A 261 -5.02 14.69 16.67
N ARG A 262 -4.64 13.94 15.63
CA ARG A 262 -4.75 14.38 14.25
C ARG A 262 -5.47 13.34 13.41
N HIS A 263 -6.16 13.80 12.39
CA HIS A 263 -6.68 12.94 11.35
C HIS A 263 -5.55 12.63 10.35
N ASP A 264 -5.35 11.34 10.01
CA ASP A 264 -4.39 10.91 9.01
C ASP A 264 -5.10 10.07 7.95
N GLY A 265 -5.45 10.68 6.85
CA GLY A 265 -6.03 10.01 5.70
C GLY A 265 -7.42 10.51 5.30
N ASN A 266 -8.08 9.76 4.43
CA ASN A 266 -9.29 10.18 3.71
C ASN A 266 -10.58 9.94 4.51
N GLY A 267 -10.65 10.38 5.72
CA GLY A 267 -11.82 10.66 6.52
C GLY A 267 -12.90 9.60 6.69
N CYS A 268 -13.14 8.72 5.76
CA CYS A 268 -14.24 7.80 5.85
C CYS A 268 -13.90 6.37 5.41
N LEU A 269 -14.40 5.42 6.20
CA LEU A 269 -14.36 3.98 5.94
C LEU A 269 -14.77 3.58 4.51
N LEU A 270 -15.72 4.31 3.93
CA LEU A 270 -16.29 3.96 2.62
C LEU A 270 -15.37 4.35 1.45
N ASN A 271 -14.38 5.19 1.68
CA ASN A 271 -13.50 5.71 0.65
C ASN A 271 -12.06 5.17 0.68
N SER A 272 -11.81 4.11 1.46
CA SER A 272 -10.58 3.32 1.40
C SER A 272 -9.29 3.98 1.85
N GLY A 273 -8.60 3.34 2.76
CA GLY A 273 -7.23 3.65 3.18
C GLY A 273 -7.13 4.76 4.21
N SER A 274 -8.21 5.05 4.92
CA SER A 274 -8.15 5.84 6.14
C SER A 274 -7.20 5.16 7.11
N ARG A 275 -6.15 5.88 7.52
CA ARG A 275 -5.24 5.42 8.57
C ARG A 275 -5.81 5.68 9.96
N GLY A 276 -7.00 6.29 10.04
CA GLY A 276 -7.65 6.69 11.27
C GLY A 276 -7.00 7.91 11.91
N TYR A 277 -7.46 8.21 13.13
CA TYR A 277 -6.82 9.24 13.93
C TYR A 277 -5.48 8.74 14.46
N GLU A 278 -4.52 9.65 14.63
CA GLU A 278 -3.22 9.41 15.22
C GLU A 278 -2.99 10.28 16.44
N LEU A 279 -2.17 9.80 17.38
CA LEU A 279 -1.71 10.55 18.53
C LEU A 279 -0.31 11.11 18.27
N ASN A 280 -0.09 12.37 18.62
CA ASN A 280 1.18 13.07 18.43
C ASN A 280 1.67 13.66 19.74
N PRO A 281 2.47 12.93 20.54
CA PRO A 281 3.11 13.45 21.74
C PRO A 281 4.12 14.55 21.39
N PHE A 282 4.10 15.65 22.15
CA PHE A 282 4.95 16.80 21.90
C PHE A 282 5.91 17.13 23.06
N ASP A 283 5.89 16.35 24.14
CA ASP A 283 6.81 16.45 25.28
C ASP A 283 7.19 15.06 25.77
N SER A 284 8.41 14.89 26.27
CA SER A 284 8.91 13.61 26.77
C SER A 284 8.16 13.10 28.01
N SER A 285 7.57 13.99 28.80
CA SER A 285 6.73 13.63 29.95
C SER A 285 5.39 13.01 29.58
N HIS A 286 5.03 13.01 28.30
CA HIS A 286 3.79 12.41 27.81
C HIS A 286 3.83 10.87 27.74
N TYR A 287 5.03 10.30 27.89
CA TYR A 287 5.24 8.84 27.85
C TYR A 287 5.48 8.32 29.27
N GLN A 288 4.42 7.92 29.99
CA GLN A 288 4.56 7.39 31.35
C GLN A 288 4.50 5.85 31.33
N ILE A 289 5.66 5.23 31.33
CA ILE A 289 5.81 3.78 31.40
C ILE A 289 5.47 3.33 32.84
N ALA A 290 4.63 2.30 32.99
CA ALA A 290 4.29 1.70 34.27
C ALA A 290 5.16 0.50 34.58
N TYR A 291 5.46 -0.34 33.58
CA TYR A 291 6.34 -1.50 33.66
C TYR A 291 6.80 -1.88 32.24
N ALA A 292 7.90 -2.60 32.16
CA ALA A 292 8.38 -3.17 30.89
C ALA A 292 8.37 -4.70 31.00
N PRO A 293 7.35 -5.39 30.49
CA PRO A 293 7.40 -6.86 30.46
C PRO A 293 8.58 -7.35 29.62
N PRO A 294 9.02 -8.60 29.76
CA PRO A 294 10.17 -9.14 29.05
C PRO A 294 10.08 -8.89 27.56
N TYR A 295 11.15 -8.41 26.95
CA TYR A 295 11.20 -8.14 25.50
C TYR A 295 11.77 -9.34 24.77
N ILE A 296 10.97 -9.90 23.86
CA ILE A 296 11.36 -11.02 22.98
C ILE A 296 11.83 -10.44 21.64
N SER A 297 13.06 -10.74 21.24
CA SER A 297 13.70 -10.25 20.02
C SER A 297 14.52 -11.34 19.33
N ASN A 298 15.11 -11.02 18.18
CA ASN A 298 16.02 -11.89 17.43
C ASN A 298 15.48 -13.32 17.27
N PHE A 299 14.20 -13.42 16.93
CA PHE A 299 13.56 -14.71 16.71
C PHE A 299 14.15 -15.39 15.49
N GLU A 300 14.52 -16.66 15.66
CA GLU A 300 15.02 -17.54 14.60
C GLU A 300 14.31 -18.89 14.66
N ARG A 301 14.10 -19.46 13.50
CA ARG A 301 13.58 -20.83 13.29
C ARG A 301 14.50 -21.57 12.34
N ASP A 302 15.12 -22.64 12.79
CA ASP A 302 16.04 -23.45 11.98
C ASP A 302 15.68 -24.94 12.03
N PRO A 303 15.46 -25.63 10.90
CA PRO A 303 15.42 -25.05 9.55
C PRO A 303 14.15 -24.23 9.31
N LEU A 304 14.28 -23.21 8.46
CA LEU A 304 13.16 -22.36 8.07
C LEU A 304 12.03 -23.18 7.42
N VAL A 305 12.39 -24.18 6.61
CA VAL A 305 11.47 -25.09 5.95
C VAL A 305 11.88 -26.52 6.33
N PRO A 306 11.31 -27.10 7.39
CA PRO A 306 11.70 -28.44 7.82
C PRO A 306 11.18 -29.48 6.84
N THR A 307 12.01 -30.48 6.59
CA THR A 307 11.61 -31.74 5.94
C THR A 307 11.05 -32.72 6.99
N PRO A 308 10.36 -33.81 6.58
CA PRO A 308 9.73 -34.75 7.52
C PRO A 308 10.68 -35.39 8.54
N ASN A 309 11.97 -35.38 8.33
CA ASN A 309 12.96 -35.99 9.21
C ASN A 309 13.72 -34.97 10.09
N GLN A 310 13.34 -33.68 10.00
CA GLN A 310 14.03 -32.62 10.73
C GLN A 310 13.14 -32.08 11.87
N SER A 311 13.73 -31.97 13.05
CA SER A 311 13.21 -31.13 14.13
C SER A 311 13.47 -29.66 13.80
N VAL A 312 12.80 -28.77 14.51
CA VAL A 312 12.89 -27.32 14.33
C VAL A 312 13.40 -26.70 15.61
N ASP A 313 14.54 -26.03 15.56
CA ASP A 313 15.08 -25.26 16.65
C ASP A 313 14.41 -23.87 16.63
N ILE A 314 13.85 -23.47 17.77
CA ILE A 314 13.29 -22.14 18.00
C ILE A 314 14.22 -21.41 18.96
N ILE A 315 14.76 -20.28 18.50
CA ILE A 315 15.74 -19.48 19.21
C ILE A 315 15.23 -18.05 19.28
N CYS A 316 15.43 -17.39 20.41
CA CYS A 316 15.13 -15.97 20.56
C CYS A 316 15.96 -15.34 21.68
N SER A 317 16.19 -14.03 21.59
CA SER A 317 16.75 -13.25 22.72
C SER A 317 15.61 -12.69 23.57
N ILE A 318 15.73 -12.79 24.89
CA ILE A 318 14.76 -12.25 25.85
C ILE A 318 15.46 -11.39 26.87
N THR A 319 15.10 -10.11 26.91
CA THR A 319 15.69 -9.12 27.83
C THR A 319 14.60 -8.50 28.69
N ASP A 320 14.85 -8.37 29.97
CA ASP A 320 14.03 -7.58 30.85
C ASP A 320 14.82 -6.30 31.24
N PHE A 321 14.21 -5.13 31.05
CA PHE A 321 14.91 -3.85 31.20
C PHE A 321 14.88 -3.29 32.63
N ASP A 322 13.96 -3.75 33.49
CA ASP A 322 13.76 -3.27 34.85
C ASP A 322 13.70 -4.40 35.88
N GLY A 323 13.84 -5.65 35.47
CA GLY A 323 13.82 -6.84 36.30
C GLY A 323 14.71 -7.98 35.78
N THR A 324 14.24 -9.19 35.94
CA THR A 324 14.87 -10.43 35.44
C THR A 324 13.88 -11.37 34.85
N VAL A 325 14.23 -12.04 33.75
CA VAL A 325 13.42 -13.11 33.17
C VAL A 325 13.33 -14.28 34.12
N ASP A 326 12.12 -14.64 34.55
CA ASP A 326 11.88 -15.78 35.49
C ASP A 326 11.73 -17.08 34.70
N SER A 327 10.89 -17.09 33.64
CA SER A 327 10.64 -18.33 32.88
C SER A 327 10.24 -18.05 31.44
N VAL A 328 10.65 -18.97 30.57
CA VAL A 328 10.32 -18.92 29.13
C VAL A 328 9.77 -20.27 28.68
N PHE A 329 8.65 -20.25 27.95
CA PHE A 329 7.99 -21.44 27.46
C PHE A 329 7.68 -21.34 25.97
N LEU A 330 7.93 -22.40 25.23
CA LEU A 330 7.46 -22.62 23.88
C LEU A 330 6.19 -23.47 23.92
N TYR A 331 5.11 -22.95 23.35
CA TYR A 331 3.83 -23.62 23.17
C TYR A 331 3.68 -23.98 21.70
N PHE A 332 3.31 -25.20 21.36
CA PHE A 332 3.15 -25.60 19.96
C PHE A 332 2.14 -26.75 19.79
N SER A 333 1.52 -26.81 18.59
CA SER A 333 0.63 -27.93 18.24
C SER A 333 0.52 -28.07 16.71
N SER A 334 0.42 -29.33 16.26
CA SER A 334 -0.01 -29.69 14.90
C SER A 334 -1.51 -29.96 14.79
N ASP A 335 -2.24 -29.99 15.91
CA ASP A 335 -3.68 -30.17 15.93
C ASP A 335 -4.36 -28.81 15.63
N THR A 336 -4.96 -28.70 14.45
CA THR A 336 -5.65 -27.49 14.00
C THR A 336 -7.02 -27.27 14.65
N THR A 337 -7.52 -28.24 15.41
CA THR A 337 -8.85 -28.17 16.04
C THR A 337 -8.84 -27.53 17.42
N ILE A 338 -7.68 -27.46 18.09
CA ILE A 338 -7.51 -26.80 19.39
C ILE A 338 -7.13 -25.35 19.28
N SER A 339 -7.54 -24.54 20.24
CA SER A 339 -7.15 -23.14 20.34
C SER A 339 -5.72 -22.99 20.86
N SER A 340 -5.11 -21.82 20.63
CA SER A 340 -3.72 -21.56 21.06
C SER A 340 -3.53 -21.64 22.58
N SER A 341 -4.54 -21.24 23.36
CA SER A 341 -4.52 -21.34 24.82
C SER A 341 -4.43 -22.80 25.34
N GLN A 342 -4.76 -23.78 24.48
CA GLN A 342 -4.72 -25.21 24.82
C GLN A 342 -3.43 -25.91 24.37
N PHE A 343 -2.49 -25.21 23.77
CA PHE A 343 -1.26 -25.85 23.29
C PHE A 343 -0.44 -26.43 24.44
N PRO A 344 0.11 -27.63 24.27
CA PRO A 344 1.12 -28.16 25.19
C PRO A 344 2.36 -27.25 25.13
N LYS A 345 3.10 -27.22 26.24
CA LYS A 345 4.29 -26.38 26.38
C LYS A 345 5.52 -27.19 26.78
N ILE A 346 6.66 -26.66 26.39
CA ILE A 346 7.98 -27.06 26.89
C ILE A 346 8.72 -25.81 27.40
N SER A 347 9.64 -25.99 28.37
CA SER A 347 10.51 -24.91 28.79
C SER A 347 11.57 -24.64 27.73
N MET A 348 11.81 -23.38 27.45
CA MET A 348 13.00 -22.94 26.71
C MET A 348 14.17 -22.81 27.67
N THR A 349 15.35 -23.20 27.23
CA THR A 349 16.58 -23.16 28.03
C THR A 349 17.49 -22.07 27.57
N LEU A 350 18.18 -21.41 28.51
CA LEU A 350 19.19 -20.42 28.16
C LEU A 350 20.33 -21.10 27.39
N THR A 351 20.67 -20.58 26.23
CA THR A 351 21.75 -21.13 25.39
C THR A 351 23.09 -21.03 26.10
N ALA A 352 23.89 -22.08 26.07
CA ALA A 352 25.14 -22.17 26.77
C ALA A 352 26.12 -21.03 26.39
N GLY A 353 26.44 -20.18 27.37
CA GLY A 353 27.34 -19.03 27.19
C GLY A 353 26.63 -17.72 26.79
N SER A 354 25.33 -17.74 26.60
CA SER A 354 24.50 -16.55 26.42
C SER A 354 23.93 -16.06 27.75
N THR A 355 23.53 -14.80 27.80
CA THR A 355 22.85 -14.17 28.95
C THR A 355 21.39 -13.90 28.70
N ASP A 356 20.94 -13.99 27.42
CA ASP A 356 19.62 -13.56 26.97
C ASP A 356 19.03 -14.44 25.86
N GLU A 357 19.82 -15.36 25.26
CA GLU A 357 19.35 -16.24 24.21
C GLU A 357 18.75 -17.52 24.76
N TYR A 358 17.51 -17.83 24.39
CA TYR A 358 16.76 -19.01 24.80
C TYR A 358 16.46 -19.89 23.60
N GLU A 359 16.54 -21.23 23.79
CA GLU A 359 16.31 -22.23 22.76
C GLU A 359 15.37 -23.34 23.21
N ALA A 360 14.59 -23.89 22.27
CA ALA A 360 13.79 -25.09 22.43
C ALA A 360 13.55 -25.78 21.07
N ILE A 361 13.30 -27.10 21.12
CA ILE A 361 13.17 -27.92 19.92
C ILE A 361 11.73 -28.38 19.73
N ILE A 362 11.13 -28.09 18.58
CA ILE A 362 9.89 -28.72 18.10
C ILE A 362 10.25 -30.03 17.38
N PRO A 363 9.66 -31.17 17.73
CA PRO A 363 9.98 -32.44 17.10
C PRO A 363 9.57 -32.46 15.61
N ASN A 364 10.14 -33.41 14.86
CA ASN A 364 9.80 -33.59 13.43
C ASN A 364 8.37 -34.07 13.23
N TYR A 365 7.75 -33.65 12.13
CA TYR A 365 6.40 -34.04 11.70
C TYR A 365 6.41 -34.56 10.26
N SER A 366 5.31 -35.16 9.81
CA SER A 366 5.15 -35.66 8.44
C SER A 366 5.00 -34.52 7.42
N ASN A 367 5.26 -34.82 6.14
CA ASN A 367 5.06 -33.87 5.04
C ASN A 367 3.63 -33.33 4.99
N GLY A 368 3.49 -32.02 4.81
CA GLY A 368 2.21 -31.32 4.80
C GLY A 368 1.64 -30.99 6.17
N THR A 369 2.33 -31.37 7.27
CA THR A 369 1.86 -30.99 8.62
C THR A 369 2.02 -29.50 8.84
N PHE A 370 0.94 -28.86 9.28
CA PHE A 370 0.90 -27.44 9.68
C PHE A 370 1.13 -27.35 11.19
N VAL A 371 2.17 -26.69 11.61
CA VAL A 371 2.57 -26.55 13.02
C VAL A 371 2.42 -25.10 13.44
N ARG A 372 1.65 -24.86 14.50
CA ARG A 372 1.45 -23.55 15.11
C ARG A 372 2.18 -23.49 16.44
N TYR A 373 2.75 -22.35 16.78
CA TYR A 373 3.49 -22.17 18.02
C TYR A 373 3.50 -20.70 18.48
N TYR A 374 3.81 -20.49 19.76
CA TYR A 374 4.09 -19.18 20.30
C TYR A 374 5.04 -19.31 21.50
N ILE A 375 5.76 -18.23 21.81
CA ILE A 375 6.64 -18.13 22.96
C ILE A 375 5.93 -17.27 24.02
N LYS A 376 6.06 -17.66 25.29
CA LYS A 376 5.62 -16.88 26.44
C LYS A 376 6.80 -16.69 27.38
N ALA A 377 7.16 -15.44 27.65
CA ALA A 377 8.16 -15.05 28.67
C ALA A 377 7.47 -14.42 29.87
N VAL A 378 7.99 -14.67 31.06
CA VAL A 378 7.52 -14.14 32.33
C VAL A 378 8.71 -13.59 33.11
N ASP A 379 8.57 -12.37 33.67
CA ASP A 379 9.57 -11.76 34.55
C ASP A 379 9.35 -12.06 36.03
N ASN A 380 10.23 -11.56 36.86
CA ASN A 380 10.17 -11.72 38.33
C ASN A 380 9.01 -10.96 38.98
N GLU A 381 8.37 -10.02 38.30
CA GLU A 381 7.17 -9.30 38.74
C GLU A 381 5.89 -9.92 38.22
N SER A 382 5.98 -11.02 37.45
CA SER A 382 4.87 -11.73 36.82
C SER A 382 4.25 -11.01 35.64
N ASN A 383 4.94 -10.01 35.04
CA ASN A 383 4.55 -9.46 33.76
C ASN A 383 4.87 -10.47 32.66
N VAL A 384 4.07 -10.42 31.59
CA VAL A 384 4.09 -11.45 30.54
C VAL A 384 4.22 -10.83 29.18
N SER A 385 5.08 -11.39 28.37
CA SER A 385 5.12 -11.10 26.93
C SER A 385 4.94 -12.38 26.09
N PHE A 386 4.54 -12.16 24.85
CA PHE A 386 4.32 -13.21 23.87
C PHE A 386 5.02 -12.90 22.55
N TYR A 387 5.47 -13.94 21.86
CA TYR A 387 5.84 -13.90 20.46
C TYR A 387 5.05 -14.98 19.69
N PRO A 388 4.31 -14.64 18.65
CA PRO A 388 4.02 -13.27 18.17
C PRO A 388 3.31 -12.42 19.22
N THR A 389 3.47 -11.10 19.13
CA THR A 389 2.84 -10.17 20.08
C THR A 389 1.34 -10.40 20.16
N THR A 390 0.85 -10.57 21.38
CA THR A 390 -0.58 -10.78 21.65
C THR A 390 -1.12 -9.55 22.38
N PRO A 391 -2.21 -8.93 21.91
CA PRO A 391 -2.83 -7.80 22.60
C PRO A 391 -3.23 -8.14 24.03
N VAL A 392 -3.10 -7.20 24.93
CA VAL A 392 -3.52 -7.35 26.32
C VAL A 392 -5.02 -7.59 26.39
N GLY A 393 -5.43 -8.62 27.13
CA GLY A 393 -6.84 -8.98 27.26
C GLY A 393 -7.35 -9.94 26.18
N GLN A 394 -6.57 -10.23 25.16
CA GLN A 394 -6.93 -11.28 24.18
C GLN A 394 -6.88 -12.66 24.85
N ALA A 395 -7.96 -13.43 24.72
CA ALA A 395 -8.09 -14.74 25.35
C ALA A 395 -7.17 -15.82 24.74
N GLU A 396 -6.93 -15.72 23.44
CA GLU A 396 -6.12 -16.65 22.67
C GLU A 396 -4.83 -15.99 22.21
N PRO A 397 -3.64 -16.49 22.61
CA PRO A 397 -2.37 -15.98 22.09
C PRO A 397 -2.29 -16.06 20.57
N ASN A 398 -1.71 -15.02 19.96
CA ASN A 398 -1.34 -15.07 18.56
C ASN A 398 -0.30 -16.17 18.34
N VAL A 399 -0.30 -16.76 17.16
CA VAL A 399 0.60 -17.86 16.83
C VAL A 399 1.40 -17.55 15.58
N ASP A 400 2.65 -17.96 15.58
CA ASP A 400 3.44 -18.17 14.37
C ASP A 400 3.30 -19.63 13.92
N TYR A 401 3.70 -19.96 12.70
CA TYR A 401 3.48 -21.27 12.13
C TYR A 401 4.45 -21.57 10.99
N TYR A 402 4.52 -22.85 10.64
CA TYR A 402 5.20 -23.33 9.45
C TYR A 402 4.53 -24.60 8.93
N THR A 403 4.80 -24.93 7.67
CA THR A 403 4.41 -26.20 7.06
C THR A 403 5.62 -27.06 6.79
N VAL A 404 5.58 -28.33 7.15
CA VAL A 404 6.64 -29.31 6.83
C VAL A 404 6.56 -29.66 5.34
N ARG A 405 7.66 -29.46 4.59
CA ARG A 405 7.70 -29.65 3.14
C ARG A 405 8.88 -30.49 2.70
N GLN A 406 8.61 -31.61 2.02
CA GLN A 406 9.66 -32.45 1.45
C GLN A 406 10.35 -31.80 0.25
N ASP A 407 9.60 -31.09 -0.59
CA ASP A 407 10.07 -30.60 -1.90
C ASP A 407 10.16 -29.06 -1.96
N GLY A 408 10.22 -28.38 -0.81
CA GLY A 408 10.27 -26.92 -0.68
C GLY A 408 8.90 -26.27 -0.54
N LEU A 409 8.89 -24.98 -0.25
CA LEU A 409 7.68 -24.18 -0.01
C LEU A 409 6.83 -24.05 -1.29
N LEU A 410 5.53 -23.99 -1.08
CA LEU A 410 4.56 -23.47 -2.03
C LEU A 410 4.41 -21.96 -1.85
N ILE A 411 3.94 -21.26 -2.87
CA ILE A 411 3.57 -19.84 -2.74
C ILE A 411 2.47 -19.68 -1.70
N GLN A 412 1.55 -20.63 -1.63
CA GLN A 412 0.51 -20.69 -0.62
C GLN A 412 1.07 -20.70 0.82
N ASP A 413 2.20 -21.32 1.07
CA ASP A 413 2.81 -21.31 2.40
C ASP A 413 3.33 -19.92 2.76
N LEU A 414 3.82 -19.16 1.75
CA LEU A 414 4.34 -17.80 1.93
C LEU A 414 3.23 -16.78 2.17
N GLN A 415 2.12 -16.93 1.48
CA GLN A 415 1.01 -15.98 1.49
C GLN A 415 0.01 -16.21 2.62
N TYR A 416 -0.18 -17.49 3.03
CA TYR A 416 -1.13 -17.79 4.10
C TYR A 416 -0.74 -17.09 5.39
N SER A 417 -1.65 -16.28 5.92
CA SER A 417 -1.42 -15.52 7.14
C SER A 417 -2.53 -15.73 8.16
N LEU A 418 -2.15 -15.91 9.43
CA LEU A 418 -3.02 -15.85 10.60
C LEU A 418 -2.93 -14.51 11.31
N ALA A 419 -1.98 -13.65 10.89
CA ALA A 419 -1.79 -12.34 11.47
C ALA A 419 -2.90 -11.38 11.02
N SER A 420 -3.36 -10.50 11.92
CA SER A 420 -4.45 -9.54 11.62
C SER A 420 -4.08 -8.47 10.59
N ASN A 421 -2.80 -8.30 10.29
CA ASN A 421 -2.30 -7.39 9.27
C ASN A 421 -2.03 -8.08 7.92
N GLY A 422 -2.28 -9.39 7.79
CA GLY A 422 -2.02 -10.14 6.57
C GLY A 422 -0.56 -10.52 6.32
N ASN A 423 0.38 -10.04 7.11
CA ASN A 423 1.81 -10.25 6.86
C ASN A 423 2.18 -11.74 6.80
N SER A 424 3.06 -12.04 5.87
CA SER A 424 3.64 -13.37 5.70
C SER A 424 4.46 -13.82 6.92
N PRO A 425 4.34 -15.08 7.36
CA PRO A 425 5.21 -15.64 8.40
C PRO A 425 6.68 -15.79 7.93
N TYR A 426 6.96 -15.57 6.66
CA TYR A 426 8.29 -15.60 6.06
C TYR A 426 8.83 -14.20 5.74
N ALA A 427 8.19 -13.13 6.20
CA ALA A 427 8.66 -11.76 5.98
C ALA A 427 10.10 -11.57 6.47
N GLY A 428 10.95 -10.97 5.63
CA GLY A 428 12.39 -10.80 5.88
C GLY A 428 13.26 -12.03 5.57
N MET A 429 12.66 -13.19 5.27
CA MET A 429 13.37 -14.45 5.06
C MET A 429 13.66 -14.73 3.59
N ASN A 430 14.81 -15.40 3.33
CA ASN A 430 15.14 -15.89 2.00
C ASN A 430 14.44 -17.22 1.72
N VAL A 431 13.71 -17.28 0.62
CA VAL A 431 12.92 -18.45 0.23
C VAL A 431 13.25 -18.88 -1.21
N ASN A 432 12.87 -20.12 -1.51
CA ASN A 432 12.96 -20.68 -2.86
C ASN A 432 11.64 -21.36 -3.18
N VAL A 433 10.95 -20.90 -4.24
CA VAL A 433 9.64 -21.42 -4.64
C VAL A 433 9.56 -21.65 -6.14
N LYS A 434 8.64 -22.50 -6.55
CA LYS A 434 8.21 -22.64 -7.94
C LYS A 434 6.87 -21.97 -8.15
N GLY A 435 6.67 -21.45 -9.36
CA GLY A 435 5.37 -20.93 -9.73
C GLY A 435 5.19 -20.81 -11.23
N ILE A 436 3.95 -20.71 -11.66
CA ILE A 436 3.55 -20.44 -13.03
C ILE A 436 3.36 -18.95 -13.20
N VAL A 437 3.98 -18.36 -14.21
CA VAL A 437 3.83 -16.94 -14.51
C VAL A 437 2.38 -16.65 -14.91
N THR A 438 1.68 -15.81 -14.13
CA THR A 438 0.30 -15.39 -14.35
C THR A 438 0.18 -14.04 -15.01
N ALA A 439 1.15 -13.14 -14.76
CA ALA A 439 1.29 -11.87 -15.44
C ALA A 439 2.78 -11.54 -15.63
N SER A 440 3.11 -10.82 -16.67
CA SER A 440 4.50 -10.58 -17.05
C SER A 440 4.79 -9.10 -17.33
N THR A 441 6.09 -8.78 -17.44
CA THR A 441 6.56 -7.44 -17.82
C THR A 441 6.63 -7.25 -19.34
N LYS A 442 6.15 -8.21 -20.11
CA LYS A 442 6.17 -8.15 -21.58
C LYS A 442 5.15 -7.13 -22.10
N GLN A 443 5.41 -6.66 -23.32
CA GLN A 443 4.47 -5.80 -24.02
C GLN A 443 3.09 -6.49 -24.15
N HIS A 444 2.01 -5.74 -24.00
CA HIS A 444 0.63 -6.24 -24.00
C HIS A 444 0.28 -7.17 -22.83
N ASP A 445 1.02 -7.06 -21.72
CA ASP A 445 0.73 -7.71 -20.45
C ASP A 445 0.74 -6.68 -19.32
N LEU A 446 0.55 -7.09 -18.08
CA LEU A 446 0.38 -6.24 -16.91
C LEU A 446 1.55 -5.27 -16.66
N GLY A 447 2.75 -5.60 -17.10
CA GLY A 447 3.96 -4.82 -16.81
C GLY A 447 4.63 -5.17 -15.47
N PHE A 448 4.04 -6.10 -14.72
CA PHE A 448 4.55 -6.67 -13.47
C PHE A 448 4.65 -8.18 -13.59
N LEU A 449 5.62 -8.76 -12.89
CA LEU A 449 5.73 -10.22 -12.83
C LEU A 449 4.97 -10.76 -11.63
N TYR A 450 3.98 -11.63 -11.89
CA TYR A 450 3.30 -12.43 -10.88
C TYR A 450 3.45 -13.91 -11.19
N ILE A 451 3.61 -14.71 -10.15
CA ILE A 451 3.67 -16.17 -10.25
C ILE A 451 2.63 -16.79 -9.31
N GLN A 452 2.19 -17.98 -9.63
CA GLN A 452 1.16 -18.71 -8.89
C GLN A 452 1.48 -20.18 -8.79
N ASP A 453 1.08 -20.84 -7.70
CA ASP A 453 1.15 -22.29 -7.56
C ASP A 453 0.33 -23.01 -8.64
N GLN A 454 0.76 -24.21 -9.02
CA GLN A 454 0.02 -25.04 -9.95
C GLN A 454 -1.38 -25.37 -9.37
N GLY A 455 -2.42 -25.09 -10.14
CA GLY A 455 -3.80 -25.34 -9.76
C GLY A 455 -4.51 -24.12 -9.15
N GLY A 456 -3.81 -23.06 -8.84
CA GLY A 456 -4.40 -21.83 -8.32
C GLY A 456 -5.01 -21.98 -6.93
N GLY A 457 -6.03 -21.20 -6.67
CA GLY A 457 -6.72 -21.16 -5.38
C GLY A 457 -6.31 -20.00 -4.48
N PRO A 458 -6.94 -19.86 -3.32
CA PRO A 458 -6.57 -18.83 -2.36
C PRO A 458 -5.12 -18.98 -1.91
N TRP A 459 -4.45 -17.82 -1.67
CA TRP A 459 -3.05 -17.74 -1.20
C TRP A 459 -1.98 -18.19 -2.20
N SER A 460 -2.36 -18.58 -3.41
CA SER A 460 -1.47 -19.24 -4.36
C SER A 460 -0.63 -18.29 -5.21
N GLY A 461 -0.84 -17.00 -5.18
CA GLY A 461 -0.18 -16.03 -6.06
C GLY A 461 0.74 -15.08 -5.30
N ILE A 462 1.81 -14.60 -5.94
CA ILE A 462 2.73 -13.62 -5.35
C ILE A 462 3.33 -12.68 -6.39
N TRP A 463 3.51 -11.42 -6.01
CA TRP A 463 4.19 -10.41 -6.81
C TRP A 463 5.71 -10.55 -6.72
N CYS A 464 6.38 -10.63 -7.87
CA CYS A 464 7.84 -10.70 -7.96
C CYS A 464 8.42 -9.35 -8.40
N VAL A 465 9.39 -8.84 -7.66
CA VAL A 465 10.12 -7.60 -7.95
C VAL A 465 11.62 -7.84 -7.97
N GLY A 466 12.41 -6.92 -8.49
CA GLY A 466 13.87 -7.03 -8.49
C GLY A 466 14.48 -7.21 -9.87
N SER A 467 15.65 -7.82 -9.95
CA SER A 467 16.40 -7.98 -11.19
C SER A 467 16.09 -9.28 -11.92
N GLY A 468 16.23 -9.27 -13.25
CA GLY A 468 16.08 -10.49 -14.08
C GLY A 468 14.65 -10.92 -14.37
N ILE A 469 13.62 -10.16 -13.92
CA ILE A 469 12.21 -10.53 -14.03
C ILE A 469 11.58 -10.24 -15.42
N THR A 470 12.32 -9.65 -16.36
CA THR A 470 11.73 -9.10 -17.61
C THR A 470 11.66 -10.08 -18.78
N GLN A 471 12.14 -11.31 -18.64
CA GLN A 471 12.27 -12.26 -19.76
C GLN A 471 11.25 -13.41 -19.73
N PHE A 472 10.21 -13.31 -18.92
CA PHE A 472 9.25 -14.39 -18.71
C PHE A 472 7.93 -14.08 -19.39
N PHE A 473 7.20 -15.15 -19.80
CA PHE A 473 5.89 -15.10 -20.40
C PHE A 473 4.87 -15.82 -19.52
N ARG A 474 3.61 -15.50 -19.68
CA ARG A 474 2.52 -16.26 -19.04
C ARG A 474 2.67 -17.75 -19.33
N ASN A 475 2.26 -18.58 -18.37
CA ASN A 475 2.27 -20.03 -18.43
C ASN A 475 3.68 -20.69 -18.40
N GLU A 476 4.76 -19.92 -18.32
CA GLU A 476 6.07 -20.49 -18.03
C GLU A 476 6.16 -20.84 -16.54
N GLU A 477 6.64 -22.05 -16.25
CA GLU A 477 7.02 -22.41 -14.89
C GLU A 477 8.42 -21.90 -14.59
N VAL A 478 8.55 -21.24 -13.44
CA VAL A 478 9.81 -20.64 -12.97
C VAL A 478 10.17 -21.13 -11.58
N GLN A 479 11.47 -21.23 -11.32
CA GLN A 479 12.06 -21.40 -10.00
C GLN A 479 12.62 -20.06 -9.57
N VAL A 480 12.18 -19.56 -8.41
CA VAL A 480 12.50 -18.21 -7.94
C VAL A 480 13.09 -18.29 -6.55
N SER A 481 14.19 -17.60 -6.33
CA SER A 481 14.76 -17.37 -5.00
C SER A 481 14.79 -15.88 -4.71
N GLY A 482 14.53 -15.51 -3.47
CA GLY A 482 14.50 -14.10 -3.06
C GLY A 482 14.05 -13.92 -1.61
N THR A 483 13.93 -12.68 -1.19
CA THR A 483 13.48 -12.31 0.15
C THR A 483 12.01 -11.92 0.13
N ILE A 484 11.23 -12.41 1.08
CA ILE A 484 9.84 -11.98 1.26
C ILE A 484 9.85 -10.59 1.91
N GLU A 485 9.10 -9.67 1.33
CA GLU A 485 8.95 -8.30 1.82
C GLU A 485 7.48 -7.94 1.96
N GLU A 486 7.16 -7.20 3.01
CA GLU A 486 5.87 -6.52 3.15
C GLU A 486 5.97 -5.11 2.60
N TYR A 487 5.18 -4.80 1.59
CA TYR A 487 5.25 -3.52 0.89
C TYR A 487 3.88 -2.86 0.79
N TYR A 488 3.64 -1.87 1.63
CA TYR A 488 2.36 -1.16 1.75
C TYR A 488 1.15 -2.09 1.93
N GLY A 489 1.32 -3.15 2.73
CA GLY A 489 0.29 -4.15 2.99
C GLY A 489 0.14 -5.21 1.91
N MET A 490 1.11 -5.35 1.02
CA MET A 490 1.24 -6.46 0.07
C MET A 490 2.46 -7.31 0.37
N THR A 491 2.29 -8.61 0.38
CA THR A 491 3.40 -9.55 0.40
C THR A 491 4.00 -9.69 -1.00
N ARG A 492 5.31 -9.46 -1.14
CA ARG A 492 6.02 -9.60 -2.41
C ARG A 492 7.35 -10.35 -2.25
N LEU A 493 7.83 -10.93 -3.35
CA LEU A 493 9.12 -11.62 -3.41
C LEU A 493 10.14 -10.71 -4.11
N ASN A 494 11.12 -10.23 -3.35
CA ASN A 494 12.26 -9.49 -3.89
C ASN A 494 13.30 -10.48 -4.45
N VAL A 495 13.29 -10.64 -5.76
CA VAL A 495 13.97 -11.70 -6.50
C VAL A 495 15.47 -11.49 -6.52
N SER A 496 16.23 -12.45 -6.01
CA SER A 496 17.68 -12.55 -6.15
C SER A 496 18.10 -13.42 -7.33
N SER A 497 17.30 -14.46 -7.65
CA SER A 497 17.50 -15.26 -8.86
C SER A 497 16.18 -15.84 -9.35
N ILE A 498 16.03 -15.96 -10.67
CA ILE A 498 14.85 -16.55 -11.30
C ILE A 498 15.27 -17.30 -12.56
N ASN A 499 14.78 -18.53 -12.73
CA ASN A 499 15.11 -19.39 -13.84
C ASN A 499 13.86 -20.11 -14.36
N LYS A 500 13.78 -20.32 -15.68
CA LYS A 500 12.76 -21.18 -16.29
C LYS A 500 13.07 -22.63 -15.98
N THR A 501 12.05 -23.40 -15.59
CA THR A 501 12.19 -24.86 -15.41
C THR A 501 12.14 -25.61 -16.75
N GLY A 502 11.69 -24.93 -17.78
CA GLY A 502 11.45 -25.52 -19.10
C GLY A 502 10.06 -26.14 -19.26
N GLN A 503 9.21 -26.06 -18.23
CA GLN A 503 7.83 -26.52 -18.29
C GLN A 503 6.89 -25.35 -18.67
N LEU A 504 5.82 -25.69 -19.40
CA LEU A 504 4.70 -24.80 -19.67
C LEU A 504 3.45 -25.37 -19.02
N GLN A 505 2.79 -24.55 -18.20
CA GLN A 505 1.59 -24.95 -17.48
C GLN A 505 0.59 -23.80 -17.50
N GLN A 506 -0.66 -24.11 -17.83
CA GLN A 506 -1.69 -23.08 -17.81
C GLN A 506 -2.02 -22.70 -16.37
N ALA A 507 -1.94 -21.41 -16.05
CA ALA A 507 -2.40 -20.88 -14.79
C ALA A 507 -3.93 -20.99 -14.69
N VAL A 508 -4.42 -21.41 -13.52
CA VAL A 508 -5.85 -21.55 -13.25
C VAL A 508 -6.31 -20.38 -12.39
N PRO A 509 -7.26 -19.55 -12.87
CA PRO A 509 -7.76 -18.44 -12.08
C PRO A 509 -8.61 -18.93 -10.90
N THR A 510 -8.51 -18.23 -9.78
CA THR A 510 -9.39 -18.43 -8.63
C THR A 510 -10.70 -17.67 -8.86
N ILE A 511 -11.85 -18.37 -8.75
CA ILE A 511 -13.15 -17.75 -8.95
C ILE A 511 -13.52 -16.91 -7.73
N VAL A 512 -13.91 -15.65 -7.95
CA VAL A 512 -14.32 -14.69 -6.93
C VAL A 512 -15.62 -14.01 -7.37
N ASN A 513 -16.62 -13.99 -6.49
CA ASN A 513 -17.84 -13.24 -6.71
C ASN A 513 -17.64 -11.75 -6.39
N PRO A 514 -17.73 -10.83 -7.36
CA PRO A 514 -17.51 -9.39 -7.12
C PRO A 514 -18.58 -8.77 -6.20
N SER A 515 -19.76 -9.39 -6.11
CA SER A 515 -20.89 -8.94 -5.28
C SER A 515 -20.87 -9.53 -3.87
N ASP A 516 -19.89 -10.36 -3.56
CA ASP A 516 -19.76 -10.91 -2.22
C ASP A 516 -19.42 -9.79 -1.23
N SER A 517 -20.33 -9.54 -0.29
CA SER A 517 -20.22 -8.49 0.72
C SER A 517 -19.14 -8.76 1.78
N ILE A 518 -18.37 -9.82 1.58
CA ILE A 518 -17.28 -10.19 2.48
C ILE A 518 -16.28 -9.04 2.47
N SER A 519 -16.13 -8.45 3.61
CA SER A 519 -15.48 -7.19 3.91
C SER A 519 -14.18 -6.99 3.12
N LYS A 520 -14.14 -5.95 2.30
CA LYS A 520 -12.94 -5.47 1.61
C LYS A 520 -11.86 -4.96 2.56
N TYR A 521 -12.15 -4.89 3.85
CA TYR A 521 -11.25 -4.54 4.95
C TYR A 521 -10.83 -5.72 5.80
N GLY A 522 -11.22 -6.93 5.44
CA GLY A 522 -10.85 -8.11 6.21
C GLY A 522 -10.13 -9.13 5.34
N PHE A 523 -9.59 -10.14 6.00
CA PHE A 523 -8.87 -11.28 5.42
C PHE A 523 -9.60 -12.04 4.29
N ALA A 524 -10.85 -11.73 4.01
CA ALA A 524 -11.61 -12.47 3.00
C ALA A 524 -11.04 -12.26 1.59
N TRP A 525 -10.52 -11.08 1.29
CA TRP A 525 -9.88 -10.78 0.00
C TRP A 525 -8.36 -10.86 0.05
N GLU A 526 -7.77 -10.77 1.25
CA GLU A 526 -6.34 -11.01 1.49
C GLU A 526 -5.89 -12.34 0.88
N ARG A 527 -6.64 -13.41 1.11
CA ARG A 527 -6.36 -14.73 0.54
C ARG A 527 -6.28 -14.80 -1.00
N HIS A 528 -6.65 -13.73 -1.68
CA HIS A 528 -6.58 -13.63 -3.14
C HIS A 528 -5.48 -12.67 -3.59
N GLU A 529 -4.77 -12.03 -2.67
CA GLU A 529 -3.68 -11.13 -2.98
C GLU A 529 -2.63 -11.82 -3.87
N GLY A 530 -2.21 -11.13 -4.93
CA GLY A 530 -1.25 -11.66 -5.91
C GLY A 530 -1.79 -12.78 -6.80
N CYS A 531 -2.97 -13.34 -6.52
CA CYS A 531 -3.53 -14.42 -7.31
C CYS A 531 -4.10 -13.94 -8.65
N LEU A 532 -4.02 -14.79 -9.65
CA LEU A 532 -4.86 -14.68 -10.82
C LEU A 532 -6.30 -15.04 -10.40
N VAL A 533 -7.20 -14.08 -10.51
CA VAL A 533 -8.62 -14.27 -10.18
C VAL A 533 -9.49 -14.16 -11.42
N ARG A 534 -10.63 -14.84 -11.37
CA ARG A 534 -11.75 -14.64 -12.30
C ARG A 534 -12.92 -14.11 -11.51
N MET A 535 -13.28 -12.87 -11.78
CA MET A 535 -14.53 -12.31 -11.29
C MET A 535 -15.68 -12.84 -12.12
N GLU A 536 -16.59 -13.58 -11.49
CA GLU A 536 -17.81 -14.07 -12.13
C GLU A 536 -18.94 -14.22 -11.11
N ASP A 537 -20.17 -14.17 -11.57
CA ASP A 537 -21.35 -14.41 -10.74
C ASP A 537 -21.61 -15.92 -10.61
N PRO A 538 -21.80 -16.46 -9.37
CA PRO A 538 -22.02 -17.89 -9.18
C PRO A 538 -23.33 -18.43 -9.81
N ASN A 539 -24.27 -17.54 -10.16
CA ASN A 539 -25.51 -17.88 -10.86
C ASN A 539 -25.44 -17.58 -12.36
N ALA A 540 -24.22 -17.38 -12.90
CA ALA A 540 -23.96 -17.10 -14.30
C ALA A 540 -24.69 -15.83 -14.83
N GLN A 541 -24.89 -14.83 -13.96
CA GLN A 541 -25.39 -13.51 -14.39
C GLN A 541 -24.25 -12.69 -14.98
N ASP A 542 -24.58 -11.80 -15.92
CA ASP A 542 -23.61 -10.87 -16.46
C ASP A 542 -23.08 -9.93 -15.35
N LEU A 543 -21.80 -9.65 -15.38
CA LEU A 543 -21.20 -8.58 -14.61
C LEU A 543 -21.45 -7.25 -15.31
N LEU A 544 -21.93 -6.28 -14.55
CA LEU A 544 -22.27 -4.93 -15.01
C LEU A 544 -21.21 -3.94 -14.51
N ILE A 545 -21.01 -2.87 -15.26
CA ILE A 545 -20.29 -1.72 -14.75
C ILE A 545 -21.21 -1.01 -13.74
N SER A 546 -20.97 -1.22 -12.45
CA SER A 546 -21.81 -0.68 -11.37
C SER A 546 -21.53 0.79 -11.10
N GLN A 547 -20.31 1.24 -11.33
CA GLN A 547 -19.89 2.66 -11.31
C GLN A 547 -18.79 2.89 -12.33
N THR A 548 -18.96 3.91 -13.14
CA THR A 548 -18.07 4.19 -14.28
C THR A 548 -16.80 4.92 -13.89
N ASN A 549 -16.77 5.59 -12.74
CA ASN A 549 -15.60 6.35 -12.27
C ASN A 549 -15.52 6.33 -10.73
N LEU A 550 -14.42 5.78 -10.22
CA LEU A 550 -14.06 5.76 -8.81
C LEU A 550 -12.82 6.62 -8.52
N GLY A 551 -12.40 7.42 -9.49
CA GLY A 551 -11.16 8.17 -9.48
C GLY A 551 -9.96 7.37 -9.99
N PHE A 552 -8.93 8.06 -10.44
CA PHE A 552 -7.63 7.50 -10.85
C PHE A 552 -7.67 6.41 -11.93
N GLY A 553 -8.73 6.35 -12.74
CA GLY A 553 -8.92 5.32 -13.76
C GLY A 553 -9.55 4.02 -13.23
N ASP A 554 -10.04 4.02 -12.00
CA ASP A 554 -10.75 2.90 -11.42
C ASP A 554 -12.25 2.96 -11.72
N TYR A 555 -12.88 1.79 -11.84
CA TYR A 555 -14.33 1.66 -11.96
C TYR A 555 -14.83 0.41 -11.19
N GLY A 556 -16.13 0.32 -10.98
CA GLY A 556 -16.74 -0.76 -10.21
C GLY A 556 -17.45 -1.78 -11.10
N ILE A 557 -17.30 -3.07 -10.81
CA ILE A 557 -18.07 -4.15 -11.41
C ILE A 557 -18.88 -4.91 -10.36
N SER A 558 -20.08 -5.34 -10.72
CA SER A 558 -20.99 -6.13 -9.89
C SER A 558 -22.03 -6.84 -10.76
N ASN A 559 -22.75 -7.80 -10.18
CA ASN A 559 -23.96 -8.33 -10.82
C ASN A 559 -25.19 -7.42 -10.63
N THR A 560 -25.05 -6.32 -9.89
CA THR A 560 -26.12 -5.38 -9.58
C THR A 560 -25.75 -3.98 -10.04
N GLN A 561 -26.66 -3.30 -10.74
CA GLN A 561 -26.47 -1.91 -11.15
C GLN A 561 -26.41 -0.99 -9.93
N ASN A 562 -25.54 0.04 -9.98
CA ASN A 562 -25.32 1.00 -8.89
C ASN A 562 -24.96 0.34 -7.54
N ALA A 563 -24.27 -0.80 -7.59
CA ALA A 563 -23.83 -1.47 -6.39
C ALA A 563 -22.91 -0.57 -5.55
N GLY A 564 -23.19 -0.49 -4.26
CA GLY A 564 -22.36 0.23 -3.29
C GLY A 564 -21.00 -0.46 -3.08
N TYR A 565 -20.14 0.21 -2.34
CA TYR A 565 -18.76 -0.22 -2.07
C TYR A 565 -18.64 -1.71 -1.65
N TRP A 566 -19.54 -2.18 -0.78
CA TRP A 566 -19.51 -3.55 -0.23
C TRP A 566 -19.94 -4.64 -1.23
N ASN A 567 -20.67 -4.26 -2.27
CA ASN A 567 -21.28 -5.19 -3.21
C ASN A 567 -20.69 -5.08 -4.62
N ARG A 568 -19.48 -4.55 -4.76
CA ARG A 568 -18.78 -4.43 -6.04
C ARG A 568 -17.29 -4.74 -5.87
N ALA A 569 -16.65 -5.17 -6.94
CA ALA A 569 -15.20 -5.17 -7.08
C ALA A 569 -14.71 -3.86 -7.72
N ILE A 570 -13.52 -3.42 -7.35
CA ILE A 570 -12.82 -2.30 -8.00
C ILE A 570 -11.95 -2.89 -9.10
N VAL A 571 -12.02 -2.31 -10.29
CA VAL A 571 -11.17 -2.65 -11.42
C VAL A 571 -10.27 -1.48 -11.74
N SER A 572 -8.97 -1.72 -11.75
CA SER A 572 -7.93 -0.75 -12.07
C SER A 572 -7.34 -1.07 -13.45
N ALA A 573 -8.10 -0.87 -14.50
CA ALA A 573 -7.62 -1.06 -15.87
C ALA A 573 -6.66 0.06 -16.31
N GLY A 574 -6.69 1.13 -15.59
CA GLY A 574 -6.01 2.37 -15.88
C GLY A 574 -4.68 2.63 -15.22
N ARG A 575 -4.26 1.90 -14.17
CA ARG A 575 -3.13 2.26 -13.29
C ARG A 575 -2.02 1.24 -13.23
N GLN A 576 -1.70 0.63 -14.28
CA GLN A 576 -0.94 -0.60 -14.21
C GLN A 576 0.56 -0.41 -14.05
N SER A 577 1.10 0.76 -14.17
CA SER A 577 2.49 1.02 -13.82
C SER A 577 2.73 2.51 -13.68
N ALA A 578 3.35 2.92 -12.60
CA ALA A 578 3.81 4.29 -12.42
C ALA A 578 4.96 4.66 -13.37
N THR A 579 5.57 3.69 -14.06
CA THR A 579 6.81 3.89 -14.81
C THR A 579 6.73 3.64 -16.30
N SER A 580 5.69 2.97 -16.81
CA SER A 580 5.52 2.81 -18.26
C SER A 580 4.06 2.58 -18.65
N PHE A 581 3.38 3.65 -18.98
CA PHE A 581 2.08 3.60 -19.65
C PHE A 581 2.15 3.01 -21.07
N SER A 582 3.33 2.85 -21.61
CA SER A 582 3.58 2.39 -22.99
C SER A 582 3.45 0.90 -23.19
N SER A 583 3.26 0.09 -22.15
CA SER A 583 3.19 -1.38 -22.27
C SER A 583 1.81 -1.96 -22.03
N LEU A 584 0.80 -1.13 -21.77
CA LEU A 584 -0.52 -1.61 -21.35
C LEU A 584 -1.53 -1.53 -22.46
N PHE A 585 -2.13 -2.67 -22.76
CA PHE A 585 -3.08 -2.86 -23.83
C PHE A 585 -4.50 -3.10 -23.30
N VAL A 586 -4.89 -2.38 -22.26
CA VAL A 586 -6.27 -2.42 -21.76
C VAL A 586 -7.00 -1.19 -22.24
N GLN A 587 -7.94 -1.37 -23.13
CA GLN A 587 -8.70 -0.28 -23.77
C GLN A 587 -9.82 0.25 -22.87
N LEU A 588 -10.31 -0.54 -21.93
CA LEU A 588 -11.40 -0.15 -21.04
C LEU A 588 -10.91 0.71 -19.89
N VAL A 589 -10.84 2.01 -20.12
CA VAL A 589 -10.31 2.99 -19.15
C VAL A 589 -11.25 4.18 -19.01
N THR A 590 -11.23 4.80 -17.84
CA THR A 590 -11.98 6.03 -17.57
C THR A 590 -11.22 7.28 -17.99
N GLU A 591 -9.91 7.16 -18.21
CA GLU A 591 -9.01 8.25 -18.61
C GLU A 591 -8.32 7.93 -19.93
N LEU A 592 -7.96 8.99 -20.68
CA LEU A 592 -7.18 8.87 -21.92
C LEU A 592 -5.84 8.16 -21.65
N ARG A 593 -5.58 7.11 -22.44
CA ARG A 593 -4.31 6.41 -22.42
C ARG A 593 -3.69 6.36 -23.78
N TYR A 594 -2.38 6.40 -23.74
CA TYR A 594 -1.56 6.34 -24.93
C TYR A 594 -0.84 4.99 -24.91
N ASP A 595 -1.07 4.18 -25.92
CA ASP A 595 -0.20 3.07 -26.22
C ASP A 595 0.69 3.42 -27.39
N SER A 596 1.94 2.99 -27.36
CA SER A 596 2.91 3.20 -28.44
C SER A 596 3.18 1.86 -29.10
N ILE A 597 2.51 1.63 -30.23
CA ILE A 597 2.87 0.54 -31.13
C ILE A 597 3.78 1.12 -32.23
N ASP A 598 4.95 0.57 -32.38
CA ASP A 598 5.95 1.00 -33.38
C ASP A 598 6.34 2.50 -33.31
N GLY A 599 6.31 3.09 -32.11
CA GLY A 599 6.62 4.51 -31.91
C GLY A 599 5.49 5.46 -32.37
N GLN A 600 4.35 4.95 -32.79
CA GLN A 600 3.12 5.69 -33.05
C GLN A 600 2.21 5.57 -31.82
N MET A 601 1.67 6.68 -31.36
CA MET A 601 0.66 6.68 -30.31
C MET A 601 -0.69 6.27 -30.90
N GLU A 602 -1.15 5.07 -30.63
CA GLU A 602 -2.52 4.67 -30.90
C GLU A 602 -3.40 5.03 -29.71
N VAL A 603 -4.38 5.86 -29.97
CA VAL A 603 -5.36 6.33 -28.98
C VAL A 603 -6.74 5.83 -29.44
N ASN A 604 -7.17 4.72 -28.86
CA ASN A 604 -8.57 4.32 -28.93
C ASN A 604 -9.09 3.84 -27.57
N PRO A 605 -8.94 4.65 -26.50
CA PRO A 605 -9.53 4.26 -25.23
C PRO A 605 -11.04 4.29 -25.35
N ILE A 606 -11.68 3.21 -24.96
CA ILE A 606 -13.13 3.12 -24.87
C ILE A 606 -13.55 3.61 -23.49
N ALA A 607 -14.33 4.68 -23.43
CA ALA A 607 -14.85 5.18 -22.17
C ALA A 607 -15.77 4.13 -21.52
N VAL A 608 -15.58 3.90 -20.23
CA VAL A 608 -16.42 2.99 -19.46
C VAL A 608 -17.84 3.53 -19.38
N SER A 609 -18.83 2.68 -19.68
CA SER A 609 -20.25 3.01 -19.67
C SER A 609 -21.02 2.02 -18.81
N ASP A 610 -22.10 2.48 -18.18
CA ASP A 610 -23.04 1.67 -17.39
C ASP A 610 -23.85 0.65 -18.24
N THR A 611 -23.80 0.79 -19.57
CA THR A 611 -24.39 -0.17 -20.49
C THR A 611 -23.49 -1.37 -20.82
N MET A 612 -22.22 -1.30 -20.41
CA MET A 612 -21.28 -2.38 -20.63
C MET A 612 -21.52 -3.52 -19.64
N LYS A 613 -21.43 -4.72 -20.17
CA LYS A 613 -21.55 -5.95 -19.41
C LYS A 613 -20.64 -7.03 -19.98
N MET A 614 -20.23 -7.95 -19.13
CA MET A 614 -19.36 -9.06 -19.49
C MET A 614 -19.74 -10.32 -18.71
N THR A 615 -19.38 -11.48 -19.21
CA THR A 615 -19.63 -12.75 -18.52
C THR A 615 -18.69 -12.94 -17.34
N ALA A 616 -17.42 -12.57 -17.50
CA ALA A 616 -16.41 -12.65 -16.46
C ALA A 616 -15.26 -11.66 -16.72
N LEU A 617 -14.46 -11.40 -15.70
CA LEU A 617 -13.24 -10.60 -15.79
C LEU A 617 -12.09 -11.35 -15.12
N ASP A 618 -11.05 -11.66 -15.88
CA ASP A 618 -9.78 -12.15 -15.34
C ASP A 618 -8.87 -10.99 -14.97
N GLY A 619 -7.96 -11.22 -14.02
CA GLY A 619 -6.96 -10.24 -13.63
C GLY A 619 -6.19 -10.65 -12.39
N ILE A 620 -5.19 -9.85 -12.03
CA ILE A 620 -4.43 -10.06 -10.78
C ILE A 620 -5.11 -9.28 -9.66
N MET A 621 -5.32 -9.95 -8.52
CA MET A 621 -5.78 -9.28 -7.32
C MET A 621 -4.63 -8.48 -6.70
N PHE A 622 -4.82 -7.19 -6.55
CA PHE A 622 -3.82 -6.23 -6.10
C PHE A 622 -4.36 -5.41 -4.94
N TYR A 623 -3.55 -5.21 -3.90
CA TYR A 623 -3.88 -4.34 -2.80
C TYR A 623 -3.11 -3.03 -2.88
N ALA A 624 -3.79 -1.89 -2.82
CA ALA A 624 -3.16 -0.59 -2.71
C ALA A 624 -4.15 0.45 -2.16
N PHE A 625 -3.62 1.40 -1.40
CA PHE A 625 -4.39 2.49 -0.79
C PHE A 625 -5.62 1.97 -0.01
N GLY A 626 -5.42 0.90 0.77
CA GLY A 626 -6.46 0.31 1.59
C GLY A 626 -7.54 -0.49 0.84
N ASN A 627 -7.39 -0.77 -0.45
CA ASN A 627 -8.38 -1.51 -1.25
C ASN A 627 -7.78 -2.63 -2.06
N TYR A 628 -8.53 -3.74 -2.12
CA TYR A 628 -8.31 -4.76 -3.14
C TYR A 628 -8.93 -4.34 -4.45
N ARG A 629 -8.20 -4.57 -5.53
CA ARG A 629 -8.62 -4.26 -6.90
C ARG A 629 -8.14 -5.31 -7.87
N VAL A 630 -8.90 -5.53 -8.92
CA VAL A 630 -8.52 -6.43 -10.01
C VAL A 630 -7.78 -5.64 -11.06
N LEU A 631 -6.61 -6.13 -11.44
CA LEU A 631 -5.82 -5.60 -12.53
C LEU A 631 -5.96 -6.52 -13.75
N PRO A 632 -6.82 -6.20 -14.73
CA PRO A 632 -6.81 -6.91 -16.00
C PRO A 632 -5.42 -6.81 -16.64
N ARG A 633 -4.94 -7.90 -17.20
CA ARG A 633 -3.59 -7.97 -17.76
C ARG A 633 -3.54 -7.41 -19.19
N ASN A 634 -4.64 -7.63 -19.95
CA ASN A 634 -4.88 -7.08 -21.27
C ASN A 634 -6.39 -7.20 -21.62
N ASN A 635 -6.75 -6.87 -22.86
CA ASN A 635 -8.15 -6.92 -23.30
C ASN A 635 -8.75 -8.33 -23.34
N ASP A 636 -7.92 -9.39 -23.45
CA ASP A 636 -8.38 -10.77 -23.45
C ASP A 636 -9.00 -11.19 -22.10
N ASP A 637 -8.69 -10.46 -21.03
CA ASP A 637 -9.23 -10.71 -19.70
C ASP A 637 -10.71 -10.30 -19.55
N PHE A 638 -11.27 -9.52 -20.50
CA PHE A 638 -12.67 -9.12 -20.51
C PHE A 638 -13.53 -10.15 -21.25
N ILE A 639 -13.97 -11.18 -20.56
CA ILE A 639 -14.63 -12.35 -21.13
C ILE A 639 -16.10 -12.03 -21.45
N GLY A 640 -16.47 -12.20 -22.72
CA GLY A 640 -17.86 -12.01 -23.18
C GLY A 640 -18.38 -10.57 -23.05
N ILE A 641 -17.50 -9.58 -23.09
CA ILE A 641 -17.89 -8.17 -23.03
C ILE A 641 -18.71 -7.80 -24.28
N ASN A 642 -19.77 -7.00 -24.09
CA ASN A 642 -20.73 -6.65 -25.14
C ASN A 642 -20.29 -5.51 -26.07
N ILE A 643 -19.01 -5.16 -26.06
CA ILE A 643 -18.39 -4.19 -26.99
C ILE A 643 -17.18 -4.83 -27.66
N PRO A 644 -16.80 -4.41 -28.88
CA PRO A 644 -15.57 -4.88 -29.52
C PRO A 644 -14.35 -4.29 -28.78
N LEU A 645 -13.42 -5.14 -28.37
CA LEU A 645 -12.10 -4.78 -27.89
C LEU A 645 -11.05 -5.37 -28.85
N ASP A 646 -9.94 -4.66 -29.06
CA ASP A 646 -8.78 -5.24 -29.70
C ASP A 646 -8.13 -6.24 -28.74
N THR A 647 -8.19 -7.51 -29.10
CA THR A 647 -7.60 -8.59 -28.31
C THR A 647 -6.25 -8.98 -28.90
N THR A 648 -5.27 -9.16 -28.03
CA THR A 648 -3.92 -9.60 -28.41
C THR A 648 -3.58 -10.82 -27.59
N ALA A 649 -3.71 -11.99 -28.20
CA ALA A 649 -3.20 -13.21 -27.56
C ALA A 649 -1.69 -13.05 -27.34
N LEU A 650 -1.26 -13.15 -26.08
CA LEU A 650 0.17 -13.15 -25.76
C LEU A 650 0.80 -14.41 -26.33
N PRO A 651 1.96 -14.31 -26.99
CA PRO A 651 2.68 -15.49 -27.41
C PRO A 651 3.02 -16.32 -26.17
N VAL A 652 2.51 -17.54 -26.12
CA VAL A 652 3.01 -18.53 -25.15
C VAL A 652 4.43 -18.85 -25.54
N SER A 653 5.39 -18.64 -24.64
CA SER A 653 6.77 -19.04 -24.91
C SER A 653 6.80 -20.55 -25.14
N SER A 654 7.11 -20.97 -26.35
CA SER A 654 7.49 -22.37 -26.59
C SER A 654 8.92 -22.56 -26.10
N ILE A 655 9.14 -23.65 -25.40
CA ILE A 655 10.46 -24.02 -24.86
C ILE A 655 11.51 -23.87 -25.93
N GLY A 656 12.51 -23.01 -25.69
CA GLY A 656 13.71 -22.90 -26.52
C GLY A 656 13.63 -21.96 -27.71
N LEU A 657 12.56 -21.18 -27.91
CA LEU A 657 12.58 -20.12 -28.91
C LEU A 657 13.21 -18.87 -28.30
N ILE A 658 14.32 -18.49 -28.88
CA ILE A 658 14.92 -17.18 -28.64
C ILE A 658 13.97 -16.16 -29.31
N GLU A 659 13.12 -15.48 -28.52
CA GLU A 659 12.60 -14.21 -29.02
C GLU A 659 13.80 -13.28 -29.20
N SER A 660 14.05 -12.91 -30.45
CA SER A 660 14.82 -11.69 -30.67
C SER A 660 14.03 -10.58 -29.98
N ASP A 661 14.68 -9.87 -29.06
CA ASP A 661 14.15 -8.63 -28.52
C ASP A 661 13.41 -7.89 -29.64
N ARG A 662 12.10 -7.71 -29.48
CA ARG A 662 11.38 -6.73 -30.27
C ARG A 662 11.77 -5.35 -29.71
N ASN A 663 13.03 -5.02 -29.85
CA ASN A 663 13.37 -3.63 -30.00
C ASN A 663 12.57 -3.12 -31.18
N SER A 664 11.97 -1.99 -31.07
CA SER A 664 11.10 -1.23 -31.98
C SER A 664 11.65 -1.02 -33.41
N ASN A 665 12.54 -1.88 -33.89
CA ASN A 665 13.15 -1.93 -35.20
C ASN A 665 13.28 -3.37 -35.71
N SER A 666 12.25 -4.22 -35.58
CA SER A 666 12.24 -5.50 -36.29
C SER A 666 12.30 -5.21 -37.79
N LEU A 667 13.45 -5.48 -38.39
CA LEU A 667 13.68 -5.33 -39.83
C LEU A 667 12.79 -6.27 -40.65
N PHE A 668 12.14 -7.26 -39.99
CA PHE A 668 11.38 -8.31 -40.65
C PHE A 668 9.99 -8.49 -40.06
N SER A 669 9.03 -8.88 -40.88
CA SER A 669 7.73 -9.37 -40.46
C SER A 669 7.23 -10.50 -41.36
N VAL A 670 6.48 -11.45 -40.77
CA VAL A 670 5.93 -12.64 -41.46
C VAL A 670 4.43 -12.73 -41.21
N TYR A 671 3.63 -12.77 -42.26
CA TYR A 671 2.18 -12.88 -42.15
C TYR A 671 1.55 -13.50 -43.42
N PRO A 672 0.36 -14.14 -43.38
CA PRO A 672 -0.33 -14.51 -42.15
C PRO A 672 0.43 -15.64 -41.41
N ASN A 673 0.22 -15.72 -40.12
CA ASN A 673 0.69 -16.83 -39.31
C ASN A 673 -0.39 -17.14 -38.25
N PRO A 674 -1.14 -18.25 -38.39
CA PRO A 674 -0.92 -19.39 -39.30
C PRO A 674 -1.04 -19.07 -40.79
N ALA A 675 -0.18 -19.68 -41.58
CA ALA A 675 -0.23 -19.63 -43.04
C ALA A 675 -0.99 -20.84 -43.59
N GLN A 676 -1.74 -20.63 -44.71
CA GLN A 676 -2.41 -21.71 -45.42
C GLN A 676 -1.55 -22.17 -46.63
N ASN A 677 -1.59 -21.42 -47.71
CA ASN A 677 -0.88 -21.74 -48.93
C ASN A 677 0.34 -20.85 -49.17
N ASN A 678 0.26 -19.62 -48.72
CA ASN A 678 1.33 -18.63 -48.86
C ASN A 678 1.56 -17.89 -47.54
N MET A 679 2.80 -17.42 -47.33
CA MET A 679 3.16 -16.46 -46.31
C MET A 679 3.88 -15.28 -46.95
N THR A 680 3.72 -14.11 -46.45
CA THR A 680 4.43 -12.90 -46.86
C THR A 680 5.56 -12.60 -45.90
N LEU A 681 6.77 -12.47 -46.42
CA LEU A 681 7.94 -12.04 -45.69
C LEU A 681 8.29 -10.61 -46.12
N LYS A 682 8.30 -9.70 -45.14
CA LYS A 682 8.72 -8.31 -45.32
C LYS A 682 10.10 -8.10 -44.63
N GLY A 683 11.03 -7.44 -45.30
CA GLY A 683 12.34 -7.15 -44.75
C GLY A 683 13.28 -6.48 -45.77
N PRO A 684 14.54 -6.24 -45.43
CA PRO A 684 15.52 -5.70 -46.34
C PRO A 684 15.75 -6.61 -47.56
N LYS A 685 15.91 -6.01 -48.70
CA LYS A 685 16.26 -6.71 -49.94
C LYS A 685 17.56 -7.47 -49.77
N ASN A 686 17.69 -8.64 -50.36
CA ASN A 686 18.81 -9.59 -50.32
C ASN A 686 18.99 -10.34 -48.98
N SER A 687 18.06 -10.20 -48.01
CA SER A 687 18.03 -11.07 -46.83
C SER A 687 17.88 -12.52 -47.27
N SER A 688 18.64 -13.41 -46.66
CA SER A 688 18.46 -14.85 -46.88
C SER A 688 17.51 -15.42 -45.84
N TYR A 689 16.65 -16.34 -46.28
CA TYR A 689 15.73 -17.03 -45.38
C TYR A 689 15.79 -18.54 -45.56
N MET A 690 15.52 -19.30 -44.49
CA MET A 690 15.47 -20.75 -44.45
C MET A 690 14.37 -21.19 -43.50
N LEU A 691 13.44 -21.99 -43.99
CA LEU A 691 12.38 -22.59 -43.19
C LEU A 691 12.81 -24.02 -42.83
N ILE A 692 12.79 -24.34 -41.54
CA ILE A 692 13.16 -25.66 -41.02
C ILE A 692 11.97 -26.29 -40.29
N ASP A 693 11.87 -27.61 -40.38
CA ASP A 693 10.87 -28.38 -39.63
C ASP A 693 11.29 -28.62 -38.17
N VAL A 694 10.42 -29.20 -37.37
CA VAL A 694 10.68 -29.52 -35.95
C VAL A 694 11.83 -30.54 -35.74
N LEU A 695 12.30 -31.21 -36.79
CA LEU A 695 13.45 -32.11 -36.76
C LEU A 695 14.75 -31.42 -37.21
N GLY A 696 14.67 -30.09 -37.47
CA GLY A 696 15.84 -29.30 -37.91
C GLY A 696 16.18 -29.44 -39.41
N ARG A 697 15.32 -30.05 -40.24
CA ARG A 697 15.56 -30.22 -41.66
C ARG A 697 15.13 -28.97 -42.42
N ASN A 698 15.99 -28.50 -43.34
CA ASN A 698 15.63 -27.40 -44.24
C ASN A 698 14.57 -27.86 -45.24
N VAL A 699 13.37 -27.25 -45.16
CA VAL A 699 12.23 -27.58 -46.03
C VAL A 699 11.98 -26.52 -47.13
N LEU A 700 12.54 -25.32 -46.93
CA LEU A 700 12.44 -24.21 -47.86
C LEU A 700 13.53 -23.19 -47.60
N SER A 701 14.17 -22.66 -48.62
CA SER A 701 15.12 -21.55 -48.47
C SER A 701 15.14 -20.66 -49.71
N GLY A 702 15.56 -19.41 -49.51
CA GLY A 702 15.65 -18.43 -50.58
C GLY A 702 16.26 -17.10 -50.12
N LYS A 703 16.12 -16.10 -51.02
CA LYS A 703 16.46 -14.70 -50.71
C LYS A 703 15.32 -13.79 -51.04
N LEU A 704 15.15 -12.71 -50.26
CA LEU A 704 14.20 -11.65 -50.59
C LEU A 704 14.70 -10.83 -51.77
N ASN A 705 13.99 -10.94 -52.88
CA ASN A 705 14.24 -10.14 -54.10
C ASN A 705 13.68 -8.72 -54.00
N ASN A 706 12.68 -8.55 -53.18
CA ASN A 706 12.00 -7.28 -52.91
C ASN A 706 11.82 -7.10 -51.37
N HIS A 707 11.49 -5.89 -50.92
CA HIS A 707 11.22 -5.61 -49.53
C HIS A 707 9.99 -6.35 -48.96
N VAL A 708 9.08 -6.78 -49.85
CA VAL A 708 7.94 -7.61 -49.52
C VAL A 708 7.86 -8.71 -50.55
N GLN A 709 7.83 -9.97 -50.11
CA GLN A 709 7.79 -11.14 -51.02
C GLN A 709 6.84 -12.19 -50.46
N GLU A 710 5.98 -12.67 -51.31
CA GLU A 710 5.12 -13.82 -51.06
C GLU A 710 5.89 -15.13 -51.30
N ILE A 711 5.77 -16.05 -50.34
CA ILE A 711 6.46 -17.33 -50.35
C ILE A 711 5.39 -18.43 -50.27
N SER A 712 5.38 -19.31 -51.27
CA SER A 712 4.46 -20.44 -51.24
C SER A 712 4.91 -21.51 -50.29
N VAL A 713 4.02 -21.94 -49.41
CA VAL A 713 4.16 -23.03 -48.47
C VAL A 713 3.16 -24.15 -48.70
N GLU A 714 2.46 -24.12 -49.85
CA GLU A 714 1.40 -25.05 -50.22
C GLU A 714 1.79 -26.52 -50.17
N TYR A 715 3.06 -26.84 -50.40
CA TYR A 715 3.57 -28.22 -50.40
C TYR A 715 4.02 -28.70 -49.02
N LEU A 716 4.02 -27.87 -48.02
CA LEU A 716 4.41 -28.24 -46.65
C LEU A 716 3.21 -28.83 -45.91
N SER A 717 3.43 -29.76 -45.03
CA SER A 717 2.40 -30.37 -44.19
C SER A 717 1.90 -29.39 -43.12
N ASN A 718 0.69 -29.58 -42.59
CA ASN A 718 0.24 -28.87 -41.41
C ASN A 718 1.18 -29.13 -40.25
N GLY A 719 1.61 -28.09 -39.54
CA GLY A 719 2.57 -28.21 -38.46
C GLY A 719 3.32 -26.91 -38.16
N THR A 720 4.24 -27.00 -37.26
CA THR A 720 5.13 -25.90 -36.84
C THR A 720 6.46 -25.97 -37.57
N TYR A 721 6.90 -24.83 -38.05
CA TYR A 721 8.16 -24.62 -38.74
C TYR A 721 8.88 -23.41 -38.13
N PHE A 722 10.20 -23.29 -38.37
CA PHE A 722 11.04 -22.19 -37.92
C PHE A 722 11.67 -21.50 -39.13
N LEU A 723 11.34 -20.22 -39.29
CA LEU A 723 11.89 -19.37 -40.34
C LEU A 723 13.10 -18.61 -39.81
N HIS A 724 14.29 -19.02 -40.24
CA HIS A 724 15.52 -18.32 -39.98
C HIS A 724 15.77 -17.28 -41.06
N ILE A 725 16.04 -16.04 -40.66
CA ILE A 725 16.32 -14.95 -41.60
C ILE A 725 17.66 -14.32 -41.20
N ASN A 726 18.51 -14.11 -42.20
CA ASN A 726 19.82 -13.47 -42.01
C ASN A 726 19.95 -12.28 -42.97
N TYR A 727 20.36 -11.15 -42.41
CA TYR A 727 20.69 -9.93 -43.16
C TYR A 727 21.91 -9.27 -42.51
N GLU A 728 23.03 -9.16 -43.26
CA GLU A 728 24.33 -8.69 -42.74
C GLU A 728 24.74 -9.50 -41.49
N SER A 729 24.87 -8.84 -40.32
CA SER A 729 25.17 -9.47 -39.04
C SER A 729 23.93 -9.91 -38.25
N ASP A 730 22.73 -9.50 -38.69
CA ASP A 730 21.50 -9.76 -37.96
C ASP A 730 20.92 -11.12 -38.35
N LYS A 731 20.51 -11.86 -37.31
CA LYS A 731 19.79 -13.13 -37.44
C LYS A 731 18.49 -13.03 -36.68
N GLN A 732 17.39 -13.39 -37.33
CA GLN A 732 16.07 -13.48 -36.69
C GLN A 732 15.44 -14.84 -37.00
N ILE A 733 14.70 -15.36 -36.02
CA ILE A 733 13.97 -16.63 -36.15
C ILE A 733 12.51 -16.38 -35.82
N TYR A 734 11.64 -16.82 -36.72
CA TYR A 734 10.18 -16.74 -36.54
C TYR A 734 9.60 -18.15 -36.53
N GLN A 735 8.67 -18.39 -35.61
CA GLN A 735 7.81 -19.57 -35.68
C GLN A 735 6.76 -19.33 -36.76
N VAL A 736 6.60 -20.27 -37.66
CA VAL A 736 5.56 -20.27 -38.69
C VAL A 736 4.69 -21.50 -38.50
N ILE A 737 3.39 -21.29 -38.36
CA ILE A 737 2.40 -22.38 -38.29
C ILE A 737 1.74 -22.51 -39.64
N ILE A 738 1.71 -23.73 -40.20
CA ILE A 738 0.97 -24.04 -41.40
C ILE A 738 -0.27 -24.82 -40.98
N SER A 739 -1.43 -24.27 -41.32
CA SER A 739 -2.75 -24.86 -40.98
C SER A 739 -3.70 -24.64 -42.12
N ARG A 740 -4.16 -25.75 -42.72
CA ARG A 740 -5.13 -25.78 -43.82
C ARG A 740 -6.40 -26.45 -43.38
#